data_1770df74790af8c922945a4c47b0f1db
#
_entry.id   1770df74790af8c922945a4c47b0f1db
#
_cell.length_a   1.000
_cell.length_b   1.000
_cell.length_c   1.000
_cell.angle_alpha   90.00
_cell.angle_beta   90.00
_cell.angle_gamma   90.00
#
_symmetry.space_group_name_H-M   'P 1'
#
loop_
_entity.id
_entity.type
_entity.pdbx_description
1 polymer ?
#
loop_
_entity_poly.entity_id
_entity_poly.type
_entity_poly.pdbx_seq_one_letter_code
_entity_poly.pdbx_strand_id
1 'polypeptide(L)'
;MSLMTSMWTGVSGLKAQQNAINVTSHNLANIYTEGYVRQQVSMADGIYQKYGLTQVNMNQIGLGVVSAETRHLRDLLLDRAYREEGGRQTFYKARYEASEEVQDIFGETEGVQFQAAINDLWNSMNEVAKTPDSLVARSALVMSAQSFIGRANSIYQELIDYQKKVDQKVTDCVDRINELADKIYYLNREIAVVEAAKIETAADLRDQRDMALDELGNLIKIAYEEDDNGYVTVRAEGQEFVTVAGVWHMELGQLEGAEQDSQYLSPVWPQLDGAPVFNLKEAITPQKNNDIGELKGYLLARGGYVADYTDIPVKPERADYPEGDAGTAQFRLDLENYYEVEAVDYNKTVGNTVVMKSQAMFDQLVNRVVTLINDILSPMTTIDTGAGLTLTVPEGENIFNVDDALRDVLLEGVNNGSVAVDQFGTITTPGGVTVTVPAGKTLTVLDMDKTSYGTDENATPGTELFVRDNQKNRYTKVTGADGKEYYIYNRNDEFGDEAYYSLGNIEVNQVILDNYAYLPLKDKEENVDLKLGERLLKAWDEATGCIDPNNTTKKDINDYYSAMVGIIGNDGYMYNAIAQSQSDLISSIDEKRESKQGVTSEEELTNLIKFQNAYNASSRYITTISDMIDTLINRVGNW
;
A
#
# COMPACT_ATOMS: atom_id res chain seq x y z
N MET A 1 11.96 -65.41 39.53
CA MET A 1 10.89 -64.59 38.92
C MET A 1 9.59 -65.39 38.98
N SER A 2 8.47 -64.79 39.38
CA SER A 2 7.16 -65.41 39.20
C SER A 2 6.85 -65.50 37.72
N LEU A 3 6.37 -66.63 37.20
CA LEU A 3 5.94 -66.79 35.81
C LEU A 3 4.93 -65.73 35.41
N MET A 4 4.08 -65.33 36.35
CA MET A 4 3.12 -64.19 36.15
C MET A 4 3.82 -62.88 35.91
N THR A 5 4.93 -62.55 36.60
CA THR A 5 5.72 -61.33 36.36
C THR A 5 6.32 -61.34 34.97
N SER A 6 6.85 -62.49 34.53
CA SER A 6 7.39 -62.66 33.17
C SER A 6 6.31 -62.52 32.09
N MET A 7 5.09 -63.02 32.37
CA MET A 7 3.93 -62.85 31.48
C MET A 7 3.55 -61.38 31.34
N TRP A 8 3.54 -60.59 32.42
CA TRP A 8 3.27 -59.14 32.39
C TRP A 8 4.33 -58.40 31.54
N THR A 9 5.61 -58.77 31.67
CA THR A 9 6.71 -58.22 30.85
C THR A 9 6.46 -58.47 29.34
N GLY A 10 6.06 -59.69 28.98
CA GLY A 10 5.70 -60.04 27.61
C GLY A 10 4.49 -59.24 27.08
N VAL A 11 3.41 -59.15 27.88
CA VAL A 11 2.21 -58.41 27.50
C VAL A 11 2.48 -56.92 27.35
N SER A 12 3.28 -56.32 28.26
CA SER A 12 3.65 -54.89 28.15
C SER A 12 4.47 -54.63 26.89
N GLY A 13 5.43 -55.52 26.58
CA GLY A 13 6.20 -55.41 25.32
C GLY A 13 5.34 -55.53 24.07
N LEU A 14 4.40 -56.49 24.06
CA LEU A 14 3.46 -56.67 22.94
C LEU A 14 2.58 -55.44 22.72
N LYS A 15 2.01 -54.86 23.78
CA LYS A 15 1.22 -53.61 23.69
C LYS A 15 2.03 -52.42 23.19
N ALA A 16 3.26 -52.23 23.71
CA ALA A 16 4.13 -51.14 23.29
C ALA A 16 4.52 -51.24 21.80
N GLN A 17 4.83 -52.47 21.33
CA GLN A 17 5.16 -52.69 19.91
C GLN A 17 3.93 -52.53 19.01
N GLN A 18 2.74 -52.95 19.45
CA GLN A 18 1.47 -52.74 18.72
C GLN A 18 1.22 -51.23 18.51
N ASN A 19 1.42 -50.43 19.55
CA ASN A 19 1.25 -48.99 19.48
C ASN A 19 2.27 -48.35 18.50
N ALA A 20 3.53 -48.81 18.57
CA ALA A 20 4.56 -48.35 17.64
C ALA A 20 4.23 -48.70 16.18
N ILE A 21 3.68 -49.93 15.91
CA ILE A 21 3.23 -50.33 14.56
C ILE A 21 2.10 -49.43 14.10
N ASN A 22 1.14 -49.10 14.94
CA ASN A 22 0.01 -48.22 14.60
C ASN A 22 0.50 -46.82 14.21
N VAL A 23 1.37 -46.22 15.01
CA VAL A 23 1.92 -44.86 14.72
C VAL A 23 2.75 -44.87 13.42
N THR A 24 3.63 -45.88 13.23
CA THR A 24 4.41 -46.03 12.00
C THR A 24 3.52 -46.21 10.78
N SER A 25 2.44 -47.00 10.89
CA SER A 25 1.46 -47.16 9.82
C SER A 25 0.68 -45.87 9.53
N HIS A 26 0.39 -45.08 10.57
CA HIS A 26 -0.25 -43.77 10.42
C HIS A 26 0.68 -42.77 9.72
N ASN A 27 1.96 -42.70 10.10
CA ASN A 27 2.98 -41.89 9.40
C ASN A 27 3.05 -42.28 7.90
N LEU A 28 3.10 -43.57 7.61
CA LEU A 28 3.21 -44.06 6.23
C LEU A 28 1.95 -43.73 5.40
N ALA A 29 0.76 -43.79 6.01
CA ALA A 29 -0.49 -43.46 5.36
C ALA A 29 -0.60 -41.96 5.02
N ASN A 30 0.01 -41.08 5.81
CA ASN A 30 -0.07 -39.64 5.69
C ASN A 30 1.18 -39.00 5.05
N ILE A 31 2.05 -39.77 4.42
CA ILE A 31 3.31 -39.28 3.84
C ILE A 31 3.11 -38.16 2.77
N TYR A 32 1.95 -38.15 2.10
CA TYR A 32 1.58 -37.13 1.11
C TYR A 32 0.54 -36.12 1.63
N THR A 33 0.21 -36.18 2.94
CA THR A 33 -0.73 -35.22 3.53
C THR A 33 0.01 -33.95 3.85
N GLU A 34 -0.40 -32.84 3.23
CA GLU A 34 0.20 -31.52 3.45
C GLU A 34 0.11 -31.13 4.95
N GLY A 35 1.19 -30.58 5.48
CA GLY A 35 1.27 -30.15 6.88
C GLY A 35 1.38 -31.29 7.91
N TYR A 36 1.37 -32.57 7.49
CA TYR A 36 1.51 -33.69 8.40
C TYR A 36 2.91 -33.75 9.00
N VAL A 37 2.99 -33.84 10.32
CA VAL A 37 4.22 -33.95 11.07
C VAL A 37 4.44 -35.36 11.59
N ARG A 38 5.63 -35.91 11.40
CA ARG A 38 6.04 -37.23 11.86
C ARG A 38 5.80 -37.42 13.35
N GLN A 39 5.09 -38.49 13.70
CA GLN A 39 4.85 -38.90 15.07
C GLN A 39 5.86 -40.00 15.47
N GLN A 40 6.38 -39.92 16.68
CA GLN A 40 7.29 -40.91 17.23
C GLN A 40 6.80 -41.39 18.61
N VAL A 41 6.72 -42.72 18.77
CA VAL A 41 6.40 -43.34 20.06
C VAL A 41 7.65 -43.34 20.94
N SER A 42 7.56 -42.68 22.08
CA SER A 42 8.56 -42.78 23.14
C SER A 42 8.22 -43.98 24.05
N MET A 43 9.18 -44.87 24.27
CA MET A 43 9.06 -46.00 25.15
C MET A 43 9.84 -45.73 26.44
N ALA A 44 9.23 -46.03 27.58
CA ALA A 44 9.87 -45.92 28.89
C ALA A 44 9.84 -47.26 29.64
N ASP A 45 10.73 -47.42 30.60
CA ASP A 45 10.72 -48.58 31.49
C ASP A 45 9.41 -48.65 32.27
N GLY A 46 8.83 -49.83 32.37
CA GLY A 46 7.64 -50.10 33.16
C GLY A 46 7.91 -50.01 34.68
N ILE A 47 6.87 -50.26 35.43
CA ILE A 47 6.94 -50.23 36.90
C ILE A 47 7.97 -51.26 37.40
N TYR A 48 8.76 -50.89 38.39
CA TYR A 48 9.66 -51.79 39.08
C TYR A 48 8.99 -52.32 40.34
N GLN A 49 8.95 -53.65 40.46
CA GLN A 49 8.48 -54.29 41.67
C GLN A 49 9.69 -54.51 42.61
N LYS A 50 9.59 -53.94 43.81
CA LYS A 50 10.60 -54.14 44.86
C LYS A 50 10.29 -55.43 45.61
N TYR A 51 11.31 -56.27 45.80
CA TYR A 51 11.21 -57.44 46.62
C TYR A 51 12.47 -57.58 47.50
N GLY A 52 12.28 -58.00 48.76
CA GLY A 52 13.37 -58.18 49.74
C GLY A 52 12.83 -58.11 51.15
N LEU A 53 13.40 -58.92 52.02
CA LEU A 53 12.97 -59.09 53.41
C LEU A 53 13.65 -58.13 54.40
N THR A 54 14.63 -57.33 53.97
CA THR A 54 15.37 -56.43 54.88
C THR A 54 15.70 -55.11 54.19
N GLN A 55 15.83 -54.03 54.97
CA GLN A 55 16.17 -52.66 54.48
C GLN A 55 17.56 -52.56 53.81
N VAL A 56 18.40 -53.57 53.93
CA VAL A 56 19.78 -53.60 53.42
C VAL A 56 19.92 -54.31 52.06
N ASN A 57 18.93 -55.17 51.67
CA ASN A 57 18.90 -55.89 50.38
C ASN A 57 17.56 -55.70 49.67
N MET A 58 17.35 -54.57 49.06
CA MET A 58 16.22 -54.32 48.15
C MET A 58 16.60 -54.65 46.72
N ASN A 59 16.07 -55.74 46.19
CA ASN A 59 16.14 -56.05 44.76
C ASN A 59 14.91 -55.51 44.04
N GLN A 60 15.09 -55.12 42.77
CA GLN A 60 14.03 -54.63 41.92
C GLN A 60 13.93 -55.51 40.67
N ILE A 61 12.70 -55.79 40.25
CA ILE A 61 12.41 -56.45 38.99
C ILE A 61 11.59 -55.50 38.15
N GLY A 62 12.03 -55.19 36.92
CA GLY A 62 11.27 -54.43 35.94
C GLY A 62 10.07 -55.25 35.43
N LEU A 63 8.91 -54.64 35.34
CA LEU A 63 7.66 -55.24 34.83
C LEU A 63 7.46 -54.99 33.32
N GLY A 64 8.53 -54.68 32.59
CA GLY A 64 8.49 -54.51 31.14
C GLY A 64 8.59 -53.06 30.66
N VAL A 65 7.92 -52.72 29.58
CA VAL A 65 7.95 -51.43 28.89
C VAL A 65 6.57 -50.83 28.80
N VAL A 66 6.46 -49.53 28.88
CA VAL A 66 5.24 -48.78 28.60
C VAL A 66 5.46 -47.83 27.46
N SER A 67 4.44 -47.60 26.62
CA SER A 67 4.40 -46.48 25.70
C SER A 67 4.22 -45.22 26.54
N ALA A 68 5.23 -44.38 26.63
CA ALA A 68 5.20 -43.23 27.51
C ALA A 68 4.42 -42.08 26.86
N GLU A 69 4.69 -41.79 25.60
CA GLU A 69 4.10 -40.66 24.91
C GLU A 69 4.29 -40.82 23.39
N THR A 70 3.32 -40.34 22.61
CA THR A 70 3.53 -40.11 21.18
C THR A 70 3.90 -38.64 20.97
N ARG A 71 5.09 -38.39 20.46
CA ARG A 71 5.63 -37.05 20.30
C ARG A 71 5.60 -36.64 18.83
N HIS A 72 5.21 -35.37 18.59
CA HIS A 72 5.47 -34.67 17.33
C HIS A 72 6.94 -34.24 17.25
N LEU A 73 7.56 -34.52 16.12
CA LEU A 73 8.95 -34.09 15.86
C LEU A 73 8.94 -32.71 15.21
N ARG A 74 8.75 -31.65 16.00
CA ARG A 74 8.77 -30.26 15.53
C ARG A 74 9.97 -29.49 16.04
N ASP A 75 10.39 -28.50 15.23
CA ASP A 75 11.41 -27.52 15.60
C ASP A 75 10.79 -26.12 15.61
N LEU A 76 10.44 -25.63 16.79
CA LEU A 76 9.77 -24.33 16.98
C LEU A 76 10.59 -23.14 16.46
N LEU A 77 11.92 -23.26 16.38
CA LEU A 77 12.77 -22.18 15.83
C LEU A 77 12.66 -22.11 14.31
N LEU A 78 12.59 -23.28 13.65
CA LEU A 78 12.38 -23.34 12.21
C LEU A 78 10.98 -22.88 11.83
N ASP A 79 9.94 -23.26 12.60
CA ASP A 79 8.56 -22.82 12.38
C ASP A 79 8.44 -21.30 12.52
N ARG A 80 9.07 -20.70 13.54
CA ARG A 80 9.10 -19.25 13.72
C ARG A 80 9.79 -18.54 12.57
N ALA A 81 10.97 -19.04 12.16
CA ALA A 81 11.72 -18.48 11.05
C ALA A 81 10.93 -18.58 9.73
N TYR A 82 10.25 -19.70 9.48
CA TYR A 82 9.40 -19.90 8.30
C TYR A 82 8.26 -18.87 8.23
N ARG A 83 7.53 -18.67 9.32
CA ARG A 83 6.43 -17.70 9.42
C ARG A 83 6.90 -16.25 9.26
N GLU A 84 8.04 -15.91 9.83
CA GLU A 84 8.61 -14.56 9.76
C GLU A 84 9.11 -14.23 8.35
N GLU A 85 9.88 -15.12 7.73
CA GLU A 85 10.39 -14.90 6.38
C GLU A 85 9.31 -15.06 5.32
N GLY A 86 8.31 -15.93 5.55
CA GLY A 86 7.11 -16.03 4.71
C GLY A 86 6.31 -14.74 4.68
N GLY A 87 6.05 -14.15 5.84
CA GLY A 87 5.38 -12.86 5.92
C GLY A 87 6.18 -11.71 5.29
N ARG A 88 7.53 -11.77 5.34
CA ARG A 88 8.38 -10.79 4.65
C ARG A 88 8.32 -10.96 3.14
N GLN A 89 8.36 -12.19 2.64
CA GLN A 89 8.20 -12.47 1.21
C GLN A 89 6.88 -11.92 0.68
N THR A 90 5.75 -12.22 1.35
CA THR A 90 4.43 -11.79 0.89
C THR A 90 4.26 -10.27 0.94
N PHE A 91 4.88 -9.58 1.91
CA PHE A 91 4.94 -8.13 1.97
C PHE A 91 5.58 -7.51 0.72
N TYR A 92 6.79 -7.96 0.36
CA TYR A 92 7.49 -7.42 -0.81
C TYR A 92 6.84 -7.87 -2.13
N LYS A 93 6.27 -9.07 -2.17
CA LYS A 93 5.53 -9.57 -3.32
C LYS A 93 4.30 -8.73 -3.63
N ALA A 94 3.51 -8.35 -2.63
CA ALA A 94 2.34 -7.48 -2.80
C ALA A 94 2.73 -6.11 -3.39
N ARG A 95 3.84 -5.53 -2.93
CA ARG A 95 4.37 -4.27 -3.47
C ARG A 95 4.95 -4.42 -4.89
N TYR A 96 5.59 -5.54 -5.18
CA TYR A 96 6.08 -5.85 -6.52
C TYR A 96 4.94 -5.97 -7.53
N GLU A 97 3.91 -6.75 -7.21
CA GLU A 97 2.72 -6.90 -8.06
C GLU A 97 2.07 -5.54 -8.36
N ALA A 98 2.02 -4.65 -7.37
CA ALA A 98 1.51 -3.31 -7.58
C ALA A 98 2.41 -2.46 -8.51
N SER A 99 3.72 -2.57 -8.37
CA SER A 99 4.65 -1.85 -9.25
C SER A 99 4.61 -2.37 -10.69
N GLU A 100 4.42 -3.67 -10.88
CA GLU A 100 4.29 -4.30 -12.20
C GLU A 100 3.00 -3.82 -12.90
N GLU A 101 1.86 -3.86 -12.22
CA GLU A 101 0.59 -3.38 -12.77
C GLU A 101 0.62 -1.88 -13.10
N VAL A 102 1.24 -1.05 -12.24
CA VAL A 102 1.43 0.38 -12.53
C VAL A 102 2.28 0.59 -13.80
N GLN A 103 3.34 -0.19 -14.00
CA GLN A 103 4.14 -0.14 -15.23
C GLN A 103 3.32 -0.55 -16.46
N ASP A 104 2.47 -1.56 -16.34
CA ASP A 104 1.59 -2.02 -17.42
C ASP A 104 0.54 -0.96 -17.77
N ILE A 105 -0.03 -0.24 -16.80
CA ILE A 105 -0.97 0.87 -17.01
C ILE A 105 -0.33 2.00 -17.82
N PHE A 106 0.95 2.33 -17.57
CA PHE A 106 1.66 3.31 -18.39
C PHE A 106 1.93 2.81 -19.82
N GLY A 107 1.80 1.50 -20.08
CA GLY A 107 1.89 0.90 -21.40
C GLY A 107 3.30 0.86 -21.99
N GLU A 108 4.33 0.98 -21.14
CA GLU A 108 5.74 1.04 -21.58
C GLU A 108 6.21 -0.29 -22.19
N THR A 109 5.59 -1.41 -21.82
CA THR A 109 5.95 -2.74 -22.30
C THR A 109 5.37 -3.09 -23.67
N GLU A 110 4.28 -2.45 -24.13
CA GLU A 110 3.55 -2.83 -25.35
C GLU A 110 3.56 -1.78 -26.49
N GLY A 111 4.35 -0.70 -26.37
CA GLY A 111 4.54 0.27 -27.47
C GLY A 111 3.43 1.30 -27.64
N VAL A 112 2.47 1.41 -26.72
CA VAL A 112 1.49 2.50 -26.62
C VAL A 112 1.89 3.43 -25.49
N GLN A 113 3.07 4.00 -25.63
CA GLN A 113 3.71 4.81 -24.62
C GLN A 113 3.03 6.18 -24.50
N PHE A 114 2.82 6.68 -23.28
CA PHE A 114 2.41 8.06 -23.04
C PHE A 114 3.45 9.07 -23.58
N GLN A 115 4.72 8.65 -23.66
CA GLN A 115 5.79 9.38 -24.34
C GLN A 115 5.43 9.79 -25.78
N ALA A 116 4.67 8.97 -26.50
CA ALA A 116 4.22 9.34 -27.85
C ALA A 116 3.27 10.55 -27.82
N ALA A 117 2.34 10.61 -26.88
CA ALA A 117 1.43 11.74 -26.73
C ALA A 117 2.18 13.05 -26.36
N ILE A 118 3.19 12.94 -25.49
CA ILE A 118 4.10 14.07 -25.17
C ILE A 118 4.82 14.56 -26.43
N ASN A 119 5.39 13.63 -27.21
CA ASN A 119 6.12 13.97 -28.44
C ASN A 119 5.20 14.56 -29.53
N ASP A 120 3.98 14.06 -29.68
CA ASP A 120 3.00 14.57 -30.64
C ASP A 120 2.56 15.98 -30.27
N LEU A 121 2.36 16.27 -28.98
CA LEU A 121 2.05 17.61 -28.50
C LEU A 121 3.24 18.58 -28.79
N TRP A 122 4.46 18.17 -28.50
CA TRP A 122 5.66 18.97 -28.78
C TRP A 122 5.82 19.22 -30.28
N ASN A 123 5.66 18.19 -31.12
CA ASN A 123 5.75 18.34 -32.57
C ASN A 123 4.71 19.32 -33.13
N SER A 124 3.47 19.25 -32.61
CA SER A 124 2.40 20.15 -33.04
C SER A 124 2.65 21.60 -32.59
N MET A 125 3.21 21.83 -31.39
CA MET A 125 3.67 23.17 -30.96
C MET A 125 4.80 23.71 -31.87
N ASN A 126 5.76 22.86 -32.19
CA ASN A 126 6.86 23.23 -33.09
C ASN A 126 6.35 23.63 -34.50
N GLU A 127 5.30 22.95 -34.99
CA GLU A 127 4.69 23.29 -36.28
C GLU A 127 3.93 24.63 -36.21
N VAL A 128 3.18 24.88 -35.13
CA VAL A 128 2.54 26.20 -34.89
C VAL A 128 3.58 27.29 -34.72
N ALA A 129 4.72 27.04 -34.07
CA ALA A 129 5.81 28.01 -33.95
C ALA A 129 6.39 28.44 -35.30
N LYS A 130 6.44 27.51 -36.29
CA LYS A 130 6.91 27.80 -37.63
C LYS A 130 5.87 28.49 -38.50
N THR A 131 4.62 28.12 -38.37
CA THR A 131 3.51 28.56 -39.24
C THR A 131 2.26 28.93 -38.42
N PRO A 132 2.32 29.98 -37.58
CA PRO A 132 1.20 30.34 -36.68
C PRO A 132 -0.09 30.76 -37.40
N ASP A 133 0.00 31.25 -38.64
CA ASP A 133 -1.18 31.60 -39.47
C ASP A 133 -1.90 30.37 -40.05
N SER A 134 -1.28 29.20 -40.04
CA SER A 134 -1.83 28.01 -40.64
C SER A 134 -2.97 27.45 -39.76
N LEU A 135 -4.19 27.47 -40.30
CA LEU A 135 -5.35 26.82 -39.63
C LEU A 135 -5.10 25.33 -39.41
N VAL A 136 -4.36 24.67 -40.30
CA VAL A 136 -4.00 23.25 -40.17
C VAL A 136 -3.06 23.03 -38.98
N ALA A 137 -2.06 23.87 -38.80
CA ALA A 137 -1.14 23.79 -37.67
C ALA A 137 -1.87 24.02 -36.33
N ARG A 138 -2.77 25.04 -36.29
CA ARG A 138 -3.62 25.30 -35.10
C ARG A 138 -4.52 24.12 -34.75
N SER A 139 -5.22 23.56 -35.75
CA SER A 139 -6.07 22.39 -35.51
C SER A 139 -5.26 21.18 -35.06
N ALA A 140 -4.06 20.96 -35.60
CA ALA A 140 -3.17 19.89 -35.19
C ALA A 140 -2.73 20.03 -33.72
N LEU A 141 -2.38 21.26 -33.28
CA LEU A 141 -2.06 21.52 -31.87
C LEU A 141 -3.21 21.21 -30.94
N VAL A 142 -4.42 21.67 -31.27
CA VAL A 142 -5.62 21.45 -30.44
C VAL A 142 -5.98 19.95 -30.38
N MET A 143 -5.88 19.24 -31.51
CA MET A 143 -6.11 17.79 -31.55
C MET A 143 -5.04 17.01 -30.76
N SER A 144 -3.78 17.40 -30.84
CA SER A 144 -2.70 16.80 -30.03
C SER A 144 -2.89 17.07 -28.53
N ALA A 145 -3.32 18.29 -28.17
CA ALA A 145 -3.67 18.62 -26.78
C ALA A 145 -4.85 17.78 -26.26
N GLN A 146 -5.89 17.60 -27.09
CA GLN A 146 -7.02 16.75 -26.75
C GLN A 146 -6.62 15.26 -26.60
N SER A 147 -5.77 14.77 -27.48
CA SER A 147 -5.24 13.39 -27.38
C SER A 147 -4.37 13.20 -26.13
N PHE A 148 -3.52 14.20 -25.82
CA PHE A 148 -2.66 14.19 -24.63
C PHE A 148 -3.50 14.11 -23.34
N ILE A 149 -4.44 15.03 -23.14
CA ILE A 149 -5.31 15.04 -21.95
C ILE A 149 -6.20 13.79 -21.90
N GLY A 150 -6.77 13.36 -23.05
CA GLY A 150 -7.58 12.14 -23.12
C GLY A 150 -6.80 10.89 -22.68
N ARG A 151 -5.54 10.76 -23.13
CA ARG A 151 -4.68 9.65 -22.71
C ARG A 151 -4.27 9.77 -21.25
N ALA A 152 -3.94 10.98 -20.77
CA ALA A 152 -3.60 11.23 -19.38
C ALA A 152 -4.76 10.87 -18.43
N ASN A 153 -5.96 11.30 -18.74
CA ASN A 153 -7.17 10.97 -17.96
C ASN A 153 -7.48 9.46 -17.99
N SER A 154 -7.22 8.76 -19.11
CA SER A 154 -7.37 7.30 -19.18
C SER A 154 -6.43 6.59 -18.21
N ILE A 155 -5.14 6.92 -18.24
CA ILE A 155 -4.12 6.37 -17.32
C ILE A 155 -4.49 6.67 -15.87
N TYR A 156 -4.88 7.90 -15.57
CA TYR A 156 -5.29 8.30 -14.22
C TYR A 156 -6.48 7.49 -13.72
N GLN A 157 -7.49 7.28 -14.56
CA GLN A 157 -8.64 6.46 -14.20
C GLN A 157 -8.28 4.98 -14.01
N GLU A 158 -7.38 4.44 -14.84
CA GLU A 158 -6.86 3.08 -14.70
C GLU A 158 -6.09 2.90 -13.38
N LEU A 159 -5.30 3.90 -12.95
CA LEU A 159 -4.63 3.89 -11.64
C LEU A 159 -5.62 3.92 -10.47
N ILE A 160 -6.69 4.72 -10.56
CA ILE A 160 -7.77 4.75 -9.54
C ILE A 160 -8.49 3.41 -9.48
N ASP A 161 -8.82 2.82 -10.64
CA ASP A 161 -9.52 1.54 -10.68
C ASP A 161 -8.63 0.39 -10.17
N TYR A 162 -7.34 0.45 -10.42
CA TYR A 162 -6.38 -0.47 -9.80
C TYR A 162 -6.30 -0.29 -8.28
N GLN A 163 -6.25 0.95 -7.81
CA GLN A 163 -6.25 1.26 -6.37
C GLN A 163 -7.48 0.67 -5.65
N LYS A 164 -8.66 0.73 -6.29
CA LYS A 164 -9.89 0.07 -5.80
C LYS A 164 -9.78 -1.46 -5.77
N LYS A 165 -9.13 -2.06 -6.77
CA LYS A 165 -8.89 -3.53 -6.77
C LYS A 165 -7.98 -3.94 -5.61
N VAL A 166 -6.95 -3.14 -5.30
CA VAL A 166 -6.07 -3.39 -4.14
C VAL A 166 -6.83 -3.20 -2.83
N ASP A 167 -7.76 -2.24 -2.76
CA ASP A 167 -8.64 -2.05 -1.60
C ASP A 167 -9.51 -3.28 -1.32
N GLN A 168 -10.04 -3.92 -2.37
CA GLN A 168 -10.75 -5.19 -2.23
C GLN A 168 -9.83 -6.30 -1.67
N LYS A 169 -8.57 -6.39 -2.14
CA LYS A 169 -7.59 -7.34 -1.58
C LYS A 169 -7.31 -7.07 -0.09
N VAL A 170 -7.30 -5.82 0.34
CA VAL A 170 -7.19 -5.46 1.77
C VAL A 170 -8.38 -6.02 2.57
N THR A 171 -9.59 -5.87 2.05
CA THR A 171 -10.82 -6.41 2.67
C THR A 171 -10.75 -7.93 2.78
N ASP A 172 -10.46 -8.61 1.66
CA ASP A 172 -10.36 -10.07 1.61
C ASP A 172 -9.29 -10.60 2.59
N CYS A 173 -8.16 -9.87 2.72
CA CYS A 173 -7.09 -10.20 3.68
C CYS A 173 -7.56 -10.09 5.15
N VAL A 174 -8.29 -9.02 5.50
CA VAL A 174 -8.80 -8.82 6.86
C VAL A 174 -9.81 -9.91 7.22
N ASP A 175 -10.71 -10.24 6.30
CA ASP A 175 -11.68 -11.32 6.48
C ASP A 175 -10.97 -12.67 6.70
N ARG A 176 -9.95 -12.96 5.86
CA ARG A 176 -9.16 -14.19 5.98
C ARG A 176 -8.38 -14.29 7.29
N ILE A 177 -7.79 -13.18 7.75
CA ILE A 177 -7.10 -13.10 9.04
C ILE A 177 -8.07 -13.42 10.18
N ASN A 178 -9.28 -12.86 10.17
CA ASN A 178 -10.31 -13.12 11.19
C ASN A 178 -10.79 -14.60 11.17
N GLU A 179 -11.01 -15.18 9.98
CA GLU A 179 -11.35 -16.60 9.83
C GLU A 179 -10.27 -17.52 10.41
N LEU A 180 -8.99 -17.21 10.14
CA LEU A 180 -7.87 -18.00 10.68
C LEU A 180 -7.77 -17.88 12.20
N ALA A 181 -8.06 -16.72 12.76
CA ALA A 181 -8.10 -16.52 14.20
C ALA A 181 -9.19 -17.37 14.87
N ASP A 182 -10.39 -17.39 14.31
CA ASP A 182 -11.49 -18.24 14.78
C ASP A 182 -11.15 -19.73 14.66
N LYS A 183 -10.53 -20.14 13.55
CA LYS A 183 -10.07 -21.51 13.34
C LYS A 183 -9.03 -21.92 14.40
N ILE A 184 -8.04 -21.05 14.68
CA ILE A 184 -7.02 -21.31 15.70
C ILE A 184 -7.67 -21.40 17.09
N TYR A 185 -8.59 -20.51 17.42
CA TYR A 185 -9.33 -20.55 18.69
C TYR A 185 -10.12 -21.83 18.86
N TYR A 186 -10.85 -22.27 17.83
CA TYR A 186 -11.58 -23.52 17.83
C TYR A 186 -10.64 -24.72 18.04
N LEU A 187 -9.56 -24.81 17.27
CA LEU A 187 -8.57 -25.88 17.37
C LEU A 187 -7.90 -25.92 18.75
N ASN A 188 -7.60 -24.77 19.34
CA ASN A 188 -7.08 -24.68 20.70
C ASN A 188 -8.01 -25.36 21.71
N ARG A 189 -9.31 -25.13 21.60
CA ARG A 189 -10.32 -25.75 22.49
C ARG A 189 -10.40 -27.26 22.31
N GLU A 190 -10.42 -27.73 21.09
CA GLU A 190 -10.45 -29.15 20.77
C GLU A 190 -9.19 -29.87 21.27
N ILE A 191 -8.00 -29.28 21.06
CA ILE A 191 -6.73 -29.79 21.57
C ILE A 191 -6.76 -29.86 23.09
N ALA A 192 -7.20 -28.82 23.79
CA ALA A 192 -7.28 -28.82 25.26
C ALA A 192 -8.21 -29.89 25.79
N VAL A 193 -9.32 -30.23 25.10
CA VAL A 193 -10.22 -31.31 25.49
C VAL A 193 -9.56 -32.66 25.33
N VAL A 194 -8.88 -32.93 24.22
CA VAL A 194 -8.21 -34.21 23.95
C VAL A 194 -7.03 -34.42 24.92
N GLU A 195 -6.27 -33.39 25.18
CA GLU A 195 -5.04 -33.45 26.00
C GLU A 195 -5.28 -33.24 27.51
N ALA A 196 -6.53 -32.96 27.94
CA ALA A 196 -6.87 -32.69 29.34
C ALA A 196 -6.39 -33.77 30.32
N ALA A 197 -6.41 -35.03 29.88
CA ALA A 197 -5.98 -36.16 30.70
C ALA A 197 -4.45 -36.42 30.65
N LYS A 198 -3.69 -35.72 29.81
CA LYS A 198 -2.25 -35.93 29.54
C LYS A 198 -1.89 -37.39 29.18
N ILE A 199 -2.80 -38.07 28.50
CA ILE A 199 -2.64 -39.46 28.07
C ILE A 199 -2.44 -39.54 26.56
N GLU A 200 -3.14 -38.68 25.81
CA GLU A 200 -3.15 -38.61 24.35
C GLU A 200 -2.73 -37.25 23.87
N THR A 201 -2.07 -37.18 22.73
CA THR A 201 -1.68 -35.94 22.05
C THR A 201 -2.56 -35.75 20.82
N ALA A 202 -3.17 -34.59 20.70
CA ALA A 202 -4.07 -34.23 19.58
C ALA A 202 -3.29 -33.88 18.33
N ALA A 203 -2.51 -34.85 17.81
CA ALA A 203 -1.53 -34.64 16.75
C ALA A 203 -2.09 -33.94 15.52
N ASP A 204 -3.17 -34.48 14.95
CA ASP A 204 -3.79 -33.98 13.72
C ASP A 204 -4.41 -32.58 13.90
N LEU A 205 -4.95 -32.26 15.08
CA LEU A 205 -5.49 -30.93 15.38
C LEU A 205 -4.37 -29.90 15.55
N ARG A 206 -3.23 -30.34 16.12
CA ARG A 206 -2.03 -29.51 16.21
C ARG A 206 -1.46 -29.19 14.84
N ASP A 207 -1.40 -30.16 13.92
CA ASP A 207 -0.95 -29.94 12.54
C ASP A 207 -1.86 -28.94 11.80
N GLN A 208 -3.18 -29.07 11.93
CA GLN A 208 -4.14 -28.12 11.36
C GLN A 208 -4.01 -26.71 11.94
N ARG A 209 -3.73 -26.60 13.26
CA ARG A 209 -3.50 -25.32 13.91
C ARG A 209 -2.21 -24.66 13.41
N ASP A 210 -1.16 -25.43 13.25
CA ASP A 210 0.12 -24.94 12.80
C ASP A 210 0.09 -24.50 11.34
N MET A 211 -0.66 -25.20 10.47
CA MET A 211 -0.94 -24.73 9.12
C MET A 211 -1.70 -23.40 9.12
N ALA A 212 -2.68 -23.23 10.00
CA ALA A 212 -3.39 -21.96 10.13
C ALA A 212 -2.48 -20.84 10.66
N LEU A 213 -1.53 -21.15 11.54
CA LEU A 213 -0.52 -20.21 12.01
C LEU A 213 0.51 -19.85 10.91
N ASP A 214 0.89 -20.82 10.06
CA ASP A 214 1.78 -20.58 8.92
C ASP A 214 1.11 -19.62 7.91
N GLU A 215 -0.17 -19.85 7.57
CA GLU A 215 -0.95 -18.97 6.70
C GLU A 215 -1.15 -17.58 7.33
N LEU A 216 -1.51 -17.51 8.61
CA LEU A 216 -1.70 -16.25 9.33
C LEU A 216 -0.40 -15.42 9.38
N GLY A 217 0.76 -16.08 9.55
CA GLY A 217 2.06 -15.44 9.55
C GLY A 217 2.44 -14.81 8.20
N ASN A 218 1.93 -15.33 7.09
CA ASN A 218 2.10 -14.74 5.76
C ASN A 218 1.23 -13.48 5.59
N LEU A 219 0.03 -13.45 6.18
CA LEU A 219 -0.91 -12.35 6.03
C LEU A 219 -0.58 -11.16 6.95
N ILE A 220 -0.14 -11.44 8.18
CA ILE A 220 0.17 -10.43 9.20
C ILE A 220 1.30 -10.90 10.12
N LYS A 221 2.06 -9.96 10.67
CA LYS A 221 3.09 -10.26 11.66
C LYS A 221 2.47 -10.81 12.94
N ILE A 222 2.86 -12.03 13.33
CA ILE A 222 2.37 -12.68 14.55
C ILE A 222 3.50 -13.00 15.53
N ALA A 223 3.14 -13.01 16.81
CA ALA A 223 3.92 -13.64 17.87
C ALA A 223 2.98 -14.60 18.62
N TYR A 224 3.45 -15.79 18.94
CA TYR A 224 2.62 -16.81 19.58
C TYR A 224 3.38 -17.55 20.68
N GLU A 225 2.64 -17.98 21.69
CA GLU A 225 3.14 -18.77 22.81
C GLU A 225 2.14 -19.88 23.14
N GLU A 226 2.64 -21.10 23.41
CA GLU A 226 1.82 -22.23 23.85
C GLU A 226 1.97 -22.42 25.36
N ASP A 227 0.84 -22.58 26.06
CA ASP A 227 0.80 -22.85 27.49
C ASP A 227 0.94 -24.35 27.80
N ASP A 228 1.04 -24.69 29.10
CA ASP A 228 1.16 -26.09 29.58
C ASP A 228 -0.08 -26.97 29.28
N ASN A 229 -1.18 -26.36 28.85
CA ASN A 229 -2.43 -27.06 28.49
C ASN A 229 -2.58 -27.20 26.97
N GLY A 230 -1.56 -26.81 26.18
CA GLY A 230 -1.58 -26.87 24.72
C GLY A 230 -2.34 -25.73 24.06
N TYR A 231 -2.67 -24.66 24.79
CA TYR A 231 -3.35 -23.50 24.26
C TYR A 231 -2.37 -22.51 23.67
N VAL A 232 -2.52 -22.15 22.41
CA VAL A 232 -1.69 -21.13 21.75
C VAL A 232 -2.36 -19.77 21.81
N THR A 233 -1.73 -18.83 22.50
CA THR A 233 -2.08 -17.42 22.47
C THR A 233 -1.35 -16.75 21.30
N VAL A 234 -2.06 -15.99 20.46
CA VAL A 234 -1.51 -15.28 19.30
C VAL A 234 -1.67 -13.78 19.51
N ARG A 235 -0.60 -13.05 19.24
CA ARG A 235 -0.59 -11.59 19.13
C ARG A 235 -0.34 -11.21 17.68
N ALA A 236 -1.14 -10.29 17.14
CA ALA A 236 -0.98 -9.72 15.82
C ALA A 236 -0.53 -8.26 15.96
N GLU A 237 0.57 -7.87 15.29
CA GLU A 237 1.20 -6.54 15.42
C GLU A 237 1.41 -6.10 16.88
N GLY A 238 1.70 -7.06 17.77
CA GLY A 238 1.92 -6.84 19.20
C GLY A 238 0.67 -6.77 20.06
N GLN A 239 -0.54 -6.76 19.50
CA GLN A 239 -1.82 -6.76 20.21
C GLN A 239 -2.36 -8.18 20.39
N GLU A 240 -3.07 -8.43 21.48
CA GLU A 240 -3.73 -9.72 21.71
C GLU A 240 -4.79 -9.95 20.63
N PHE A 241 -4.72 -11.12 19.98
CA PHE A 241 -5.58 -11.47 18.87
C PHE A 241 -6.38 -12.75 19.15
N VAL A 242 -5.71 -13.86 19.44
CA VAL A 242 -6.34 -15.11 19.91
C VAL A 242 -5.89 -15.38 21.33
N THR A 243 -6.85 -15.43 22.26
CA THR A 243 -6.60 -15.67 23.68
C THR A 243 -7.47 -16.80 24.22
N VAL A 244 -7.21 -17.27 25.43
CA VAL A 244 -8.07 -18.25 26.11
C VAL A 244 -9.51 -17.72 26.28
N ALA A 245 -9.68 -16.40 26.42
CA ALA A 245 -10.98 -15.75 26.61
C ALA A 245 -11.80 -15.62 25.32
N GLY A 246 -11.15 -15.51 24.17
CA GLY A 246 -11.81 -15.30 22.88
C GLY A 246 -10.88 -14.75 21.81
N VAL A 247 -11.45 -14.40 20.68
CA VAL A 247 -10.79 -13.76 19.53
C VAL A 247 -11.17 -12.27 19.49
N TRP A 248 -10.19 -11.43 19.22
CA TRP A 248 -10.37 -9.99 19.02
C TRP A 248 -10.26 -9.68 17.52
N HIS A 249 -11.39 -9.66 16.82
CA HIS A 249 -11.40 -9.42 15.37
C HIS A 249 -10.93 -8.02 15.01
N MET A 250 -10.29 -7.90 13.84
CA MET A 250 -10.01 -6.62 13.19
C MET A 250 -11.24 -6.18 12.40
N GLU A 251 -11.45 -4.88 12.31
CA GLU A 251 -12.47 -4.28 11.44
C GLU A 251 -11.81 -3.26 10.51
N LEU A 252 -12.50 -2.94 9.43
CA LEU A 252 -12.11 -1.85 8.54
C LEU A 252 -12.81 -0.57 9.01
N GLY A 253 -12.02 0.44 9.33
CA GLY A 253 -12.49 1.71 9.83
C GLY A 253 -11.76 2.90 9.25
N GLN A 254 -12.36 4.08 9.37
CA GLN A 254 -11.70 5.33 9.04
C GLN A 254 -10.75 5.71 10.18
N LEU A 255 -9.51 6.07 9.87
CA LEU A 255 -8.55 6.49 10.89
C LEU A 255 -8.92 7.87 11.45
N GLU A 256 -8.90 8.03 12.79
CA GLU A 256 -9.02 9.36 13.41
C GLU A 256 -7.88 10.26 12.94
N GLY A 257 -8.20 11.46 12.43
CA GLY A 257 -7.22 12.43 11.93
C GLY A 257 -6.63 12.09 10.56
N ALA A 258 -7.15 11.06 9.86
CA ALA A 258 -7.03 11.03 8.43
C ALA A 258 -7.75 12.27 7.88
N GLU A 259 -7.10 13.00 6.98
CA GLU A 259 -7.76 14.09 6.25
C GLU A 259 -9.13 13.61 5.78
N GLN A 260 -10.13 14.49 5.79
CA GLN A 260 -11.55 14.18 5.57
C GLN A 260 -11.80 13.40 4.27
N ASP A 261 -10.79 13.26 3.42
CA ASP A 261 -10.80 12.68 2.08
C ASP A 261 -10.15 11.30 1.95
N SER A 262 -9.76 10.63 3.05
CA SER A 262 -9.29 9.24 2.91
C SER A 262 -10.44 8.34 2.45
N GLN A 263 -10.47 8.06 1.15
CA GLN A 263 -11.53 7.29 0.49
C GLN A 263 -11.48 5.80 0.88
N TYR A 264 -10.38 5.34 1.48
CA TYR A 264 -10.09 3.95 1.74
C TYR A 264 -10.03 3.64 3.23
N LEU A 265 -10.64 2.53 3.61
CA LEU A 265 -10.64 2.07 4.99
C LEU A 265 -9.31 1.40 5.36
N SER A 266 -8.94 1.48 6.62
CA SER A 266 -7.75 0.83 7.17
C SER A 266 -8.13 -0.14 8.28
N PRO A 267 -7.35 -1.23 8.50
CA PRO A 267 -7.59 -2.14 9.59
C PRO A 267 -7.40 -1.45 10.94
N VAL A 268 -8.39 -1.61 11.82
CA VAL A 268 -8.44 -1.02 13.17
C VAL A 268 -8.77 -2.09 14.21
N TRP A 269 -8.44 -1.81 15.46
CA TRP A 269 -8.81 -2.62 16.61
C TRP A 269 -10.05 -2.02 17.29
N PRO A 270 -11.25 -2.61 17.14
CA PRO A 270 -12.48 -2.09 17.76
C PRO A 270 -12.38 -1.99 19.29
N GLN A 271 -11.70 -2.96 19.91
CA GLN A 271 -11.49 -3.02 21.36
C GLN A 271 -10.53 -1.95 21.91
N LEU A 272 -9.82 -1.25 21.05
CA LEU A 272 -8.92 -0.14 21.37
C LEU A 272 -9.44 1.19 20.80
N ASP A 273 -10.74 1.42 20.86
CA ASP A 273 -11.41 2.63 20.39
C ASP A 273 -11.09 2.96 18.91
N GLY A 274 -10.94 1.93 18.06
CA GLY A 274 -10.63 2.12 16.65
C GLY A 274 -9.15 2.44 16.34
N ALA A 275 -8.23 2.15 17.28
CA ALA A 275 -6.81 2.34 17.04
C ALA A 275 -6.33 1.57 15.80
N PRO A 276 -5.46 2.15 14.95
CA PRO A 276 -4.96 1.50 13.75
C PRO A 276 -4.14 0.26 14.09
N VAL A 277 -4.29 -0.79 13.26
CA VAL A 277 -3.48 -2.02 13.40
C VAL A 277 -2.02 -1.76 13.06
N PHE A 278 -1.76 -0.90 12.08
CA PHE A 278 -0.42 -0.59 11.59
C PHE A 278 -0.06 0.89 11.76
N ASN A 279 1.19 1.16 12.12
CA ASN A 279 1.77 2.47 11.96
C ASN A 279 2.43 2.58 10.57
N LEU A 280 1.67 3.04 9.58
CA LEU A 280 2.13 3.15 8.18
C LEU A 280 3.10 4.33 7.96
N LYS A 281 3.12 5.32 8.87
CA LYS A 281 4.05 6.46 8.83
C LYS A 281 5.44 6.14 9.38
N GLU A 282 5.67 4.92 9.86
CA GLU A 282 6.97 4.48 10.32
C GLU A 282 7.83 3.98 9.15
N ALA A 283 9.11 4.37 9.12
CA ALA A 283 10.06 3.88 8.12
C ALA A 283 10.15 2.34 8.14
N ILE A 284 9.91 1.73 7.00
CA ILE A 284 9.99 0.28 6.80
C ILE A 284 11.45 -0.13 6.66
N THR A 285 11.93 -0.97 7.57
CA THR A 285 13.30 -1.50 7.52
C THR A 285 13.36 -2.93 8.08
N PRO A 286 14.19 -3.82 7.50
CA PRO A 286 14.40 -5.16 8.05
C PRO A 286 14.89 -5.14 9.51
N GLN A 287 15.66 -4.10 9.91
CA GLN A 287 16.17 -3.96 11.28
C GLN A 287 15.08 -3.76 12.32
N LYS A 288 13.96 -3.12 11.93
CA LYS A 288 12.78 -2.95 12.78
C LYS A 288 11.84 -4.15 12.74
N ASN A 289 12.08 -5.07 11.81
CA ASN A 289 11.21 -6.22 11.58
C ASN A 289 9.73 -5.81 11.38
N ASN A 290 9.51 -4.72 10.62
CA ASN A 290 8.19 -4.14 10.34
C ASN A 290 7.80 -4.24 8.86
N ASP A 291 8.54 -5.04 8.09
CA ASP A 291 8.35 -5.38 6.68
C ASP A 291 7.74 -6.78 6.51
N ILE A 292 6.71 -7.10 7.34
CA ILE A 292 6.10 -8.42 7.40
C ILE A 292 4.58 -8.31 7.21
N GLY A 293 4.02 -9.25 6.45
CA GLY A 293 2.58 -9.42 6.24
C GLY A 293 2.06 -8.85 4.93
N GLU A 294 1.33 -9.67 4.20
CA GLU A 294 0.73 -9.33 2.91
C GLU A 294 -0.25 -8.14 3.02
N LEU A 295 -1.06 -8.11 4.11
CA LEU A 295 -2.01 -7.04 4.39
C LEU A 295 -1.31 -5.66 4.44
N LYS A 296 -0.20 -5.57 5.15
CA LYS A 296 0.59 -4.34 5.22
C LYS A 296 1.22 -3.98 3.87
N GLY A 297 1.63 -5.00 3.10
CA GLY A 297 2.10 -4.84 1.73
C GLY A 297 1.04 -4.20 0.83
N TYR A 298 -0.21 -4.66 0.88
CA TYR A 298 -1.33 -4.07 0.12
C TYR A 298 -1.70 -2.66 0.58
N LEU A 299 -1.69 -2.38 1.88
CA LEU A 299 -1.94 -1.03 2.39
C LEU A 299 -0.91 -0.01 1.86
N LEU A 300 0.37 -0.39 1.82
CA LEU A 300 1.44 0.45 1.26
C LEU A 300 1.47 0.43 -0.27
N ALA A 301 0.93 -0.59 -0.92
CA ALA A 301 0.73 -0.59 -2.36
C ALA A 301 -0.37 0.40 -2.75
N ARG A 302 -1.53 0.35 -2.06
CA ARG A 302 -2.71 1.17 -2.33
C ARG A 302 -2.53 2.63 -1.91
N GLY A 303 -2.06 2.85 -0.67
CA GLY A 303 -2.12 4.15 0.00
C GLY A 303 -3.48 4.45 0.64
N GLY A 304 -3.70 5.69 1.06
CA GLY A 304 -4.90 6.12 1.80
C GLY A 304 -5.94 6.87 0.98
N TYR A 305 -5.56 7.52 -0.10
CA TYR A 305 -6.42 8.37 -0.94
C TYR A 305 -5.88 8.42 -2.37
N VAL A 306 -6.54 9.14 -3.27
CA VAL A 306 -6.08 9.41 -4.63
C VAL A 306 -5.19 10.64 -4.61
N ALA A 307 -3.88 10.44 -4.81
CA ALA A 307 -2.89 11.49 -4.71
C ALA A 307 -2.83 12.35 -5.98
N ASP A 308 -2.48 13.63 -5.81
CA ASP A 308 -2.27 14.60 -6.87
C ASP A 308 -0.89 15.31 -6.76
N TYR A 309 -0.64 16.31 -7.61
CA TYR A 309 0.64 17.03 -7.66
C TYR A 309 0.92 17.84 -6.39
N THR A 310 -0.10 18.24 -5.62
CA THR A 310 0.06 19.04 -4.39
C THR A 310 0.65 18.22 -3.26
N ASP A 311 0.52 16.90 -3.31
CA ASP A 311 1.14 15.97 -2.37
C ASP A 311 2.68 15.92 -2.48
N ILE A 312 3.26 16.46 -3.57
CA ILE A 312 4.71 16.53 -3.74
C ILE A 312 5.20 17.92 -3.30
N PRO A 313 5.89 18.04 -2.16
CA PRO A 313 6.34 19.33 -1.67
C PRO A 313 7.32 20.01 -2.64
N VAL A 314 7.09 21.28 -2.87
CA VAL A 314 7.90 22.10 -3.78
C VAL A 314 9.08 22.69 -3.03
N LYS A 315 10.29 22.40 -3.50
CA LYS A 315 11.50 22.94 -2.88
C LYS A 315 11.58 24.46 -3.06
N PRO A 316 11.70 25.24 -1.97
CA PRO A 316 11.87 26.68 -2.04
C PRO A 316 13.10 27.08 -2.85
N GLU A 317 12.99 28.11 -3.69
CA GLU A 317 14.08 28.68 -4.46
C GLU A 317 14.41 30.08 -3.98
N ARG A 318 15.70 30.43 -3.93
CA ARG A 318 16.12 31.77 -3.46
C ARG A 318 15.53 32.91 -4.29
N ALA A 319 15.26 32.65 -5.57
CA ALA A 319 14.69 33.63 -6.50
C ALA A 319 13.25 34.06 -6.16
N ASP A 320 12.51 33.24 -5.44
CA ASP A 320 11.11 33.48 -5.06
C ASP A 320 10.99 34.45 -3.86
N TYR A 321 12.12 34.80 -3.25
CA TYR A 321 12.16 35.65 -2.05
C TYR A 321 12.77 37.00 -2.33
N PRO A 322 12.32 38.09 -1.66
CA PRO A 322 12.85 39.41 -1.80
C PRO A 322 14.36 39.49 -1.55
N GLU A 323 15.04 40.41 -2.22
CA GLU A 323 16.45 40.69 -1.95
C GLU A 323 16.61 41.29 -0.54
N GLY A 324 17.73 40.97 0.13
CA GLY A 324 18.08 41.46 1.45
C GLY A 324 18.06 40.41 2.56
N ASP A 325 18.38 40.87 3.78
CA ASP A 325 18.55 39.97 4.92
C ASP A 325 17.25 39.29 5.36
N ALA A 326 16.12 39.99 5.29
CA ALA A 326 14.81 39.46 5.66
C ALA A 326 14.36 38.34 4.69
N GLY A 327 14.45 38.56 3.37
CA GLY A 327 14.12 37.53 2.38
C GLY A 327 15.09 36.33 2.43
N THR A 328 16.36 36.58 2.76
CA THR A 328 17.34 35.51 2.98
C THR A 328 17.04 34.69 4.22
N ALA A 329 16.57 35.33 5.31
CA ALA A 329 16.19 34.65 6.54
C ALA A 329 14.94 33.79 6.32
N GLN A 330 13.92 34.31 5.64
CA GLN A 330 12.70 33.57 5.30
C GLN A 330 13.01 32.36 4.42
N PHE A 331 13.75 32.55 3.33
CA PHE A 331 14.19 31.44 2.47
C PHE A 331 14.87 30.30 3.24
N ARG A 332 15.73 30.66 4.24
CA ARG A 332 16.41 29.63 5.06
C ARG A 332 15.44 28.87 5.95
N LEU A 333 14.48 29.56 6.55
CA LEU A 333 13.44 28.93 7.38
C LEU A 333 12.57 27.98 6.54
N ASP A 334 12.12 28.42 5.38
CA ASP A 334 11.27 27.61 4.51
C ASP A 334 12.04 26.42 3.93
N LEU A 335 13.33 26.61 3.61
CA LEU A 335 14.20 25.52 3.17
C LEU A 335 14.47 24.50 4.28
N GLU A 336 14.63 24.94 5.54
CA GLU A 336 14.75 24.07 6.71
C GLU A 336 13.45 23.29 6.93
N ASN A 337 12.28 23.96 6.89
CA ASN A 337 10.96 23.33 6.98
C ASN A 337 10.75 22.29 5.88
N TYR A 338 11.13 22.62 4.65
CA TYR A 338 11.06 21.68 3.53
C TYR A 338 11.83 20.38 3.81
N TYR A 339 13.09 20.47 4.26
CA TYR A 339 13.89 19.25 4.49
C TYR A 339 13.55 18.52 5.78
N GLU A 340 13.17 19.21 6.85
CA GLU A 340 12.95 18.60 8.16
C GLU A 340 11.50 18.13 8.36
N VAL A 341 10.54 18.76 7.69
CA VAL A 341 9.11 18.46 7.86
C VAL A 341 8.51 17.90 6.57
N GLU A 342 8.43 18.70 5.51
CA GLU A 342 7.65 18.36 4.31
C GLU A 342 8.21 17.15 3.56
N ALA A 343 9.52 17.12 3.28
CA ALA A 343 10.16 15.98 2.62
C ALA A 343 10.12 14.71 3.47
N VAL A 344 10.21 14.86 4.80
CA VAL A 344 10.11 13.73 5.73
C VAL A 344 8.68 13.18 5.77
N ASP A 345 7.68 14.06 5.78
CA ASP A 345 6.28 13.64 5.77
C ASP A 345 5.90 12.98 4.44
N TYR A 346 6.28 13.58 3.31
CA TYR A 346 6.14 12.95 1.99
C TYR A 346 6.73 11.53 1.96
N ASN A 347 7.94 11.35 2.45
CA ASN A 347 8.60 10.04 2.46
C ASN A 347 7.91 9.00 3.36
N LYS A 348 7.15 9.44 4.36
CA LYS A 348 6.38 8.56 5.26
C LYS A 348 4.97 8.26 4.74
N THR A 349 4.42 9.12 3.89
CA THR A 349 3.06 9.05 3.37
C THR A 349 3.09 8.61 1.91
N VAL A 350 3.06 9.54 0.98
CA VAL A 350 2.99 9.29 -0.46
C VAL A 350 4.22 8.56 -1.00
N GLY A 351 5.41 9.02 -0.65
CA GLY A 351 6.68 8.46 -1.14
C GLY A 351 6.94 7.00 -0.76
N ASN A 352 6.30 6.50 0.31
CA ASN A 352 6.40 5.11 0.75
C ASN A 352 5.34 4.20 0.10
N THR A 353 4.42 4.73 -0.68
CA THR A 353 3.37 3.97 -1.37
C THR A 353 3.74 3.71 -2.83
N VAL A 354 3.04 2.80 -3.49
CA VAL A 354 3.29 2.51 -4.91
C VAL A 354 2.34 3.30 -5.80
N VAL A 355 1.03 3.16 -5.60
CA VAL A 355 0.01 3.77 -6.47
C VAL A 355 -0.07 5.27 -6.25
N MET A 356 -0.18 5.75 -4.99
CA MET A 356 -0.23 7.19 -4.70
C MET A 356 1.00 7.94 -5.21
N LYS A 357 2.20 7.39 -4.99
CA LYS A 357 3.45 7.98 -5.51
C LYS A 357 3.40 8.12 -7.02
N SER A 358 2.89 7.11 -7.71
CA SER A 358 2.77 7.11 -9.17
C SER A 358 1.72 8.11 -9.67
N GLN A 359 0.57 8.21 -8.97
CA GLN A 359 -0.47 9.20 -9.23
C GLN A 359 0.08 10.63 -9.09
N ALA A 360 0.70 10.95 -7.94
CA ALA A 360 1.24 12.27 -7.68
C ALA A 360 2.32 12.70 -8.68
N MET A 361 3.27 11.82 -9.01
CA MET A 361 4.31 12.13 -10.01
C MET A 361 3.71 12.30 -11.41
N PHE A 362 2.73 11.49 -11.78
CA PHE A 362 2.10 11.59 -13.10
C PHE A 362 1.24 12.84 -13.22
N ASP A 363 0.46 13.16 -12.20
CA ASP A 363 -0.32 14.38 -12.14
C ASP A 363 0.59 15.62 -12.16
N GLN A 364 1.71 15.59 -11.44
CA GLN A 364 2.70 16.67 -11.48
C GLN A 364 3.28 16.89 -12.88
N LEU A 365 3.54 15.82 -13.65
CA LEU A 365 3.98 15.94 -15.04
C LEU A 365 2.93 16.64 -15.90
N VAL A 366 1.66 16.19 -15.81
CA VAL A 366 0.57 16.75 -16.61
C VAL A 366 0.29 18.20 -16.21
N ASN A 367 0.25 18.49 -14.90
CA ASN A 367 0.14 19.85 -14.38
C ASN A 367 1.21 20.78 -14.97
N ARG A 368 2.47 20.34 -15.02
CA ARG A 368 3.58 21.13 -15.59
C ARG A 368 3.43 21.40 -17.08
N VAL A 369 3.01 20.39 -17.85
CA VAL A 369 2.76 20.58 -19.29
C VAL A 369 1.65 21.60 -19.51
N VAL A 370 0.55 21.45 -18.77
CA VAL A 370 -0.63 22.31 -18.88
C VAL A 370 -0.32 23.75 -18.46
N THR A 371 0.29 23.92 -17.28
CA THR A 371 0.62 25.25 -16.75
C THR A 371 1.67 25.95 -17.61
N LEU A 372 2.70 25.24 -18.08
CA LEU A 372 3.70 25.79 -18.99
C LEU A 372 3.08 26.37 -20.26
N ILE A 373 2.17 25.62 -20.89
CA ILE A 373 1.49 26.07 -22.11
C ILE A 373 0.57 27.26 -21.81
N ASN A 374 -0.25 27.14 -20.77
CA ASN A 374 -1.19 28.18 -20.38
C ASN A 374 -0.49 29.48 -19.95
N ASP A 375 0.61 29.41 -19.20
CA ASP A 375 1.36 30.59 -18.73
C ASP A 375 2.03 31.36 -19.87
N ILE A 376 2.29 30.72 -20.98
CA ILE A 376 2.83 31.37 -22.18
C ILE A 376 1.71 31.93 -23.04
N LEU A 377 0.61 31.20 -23.23
CA LEU A 377 -0.55 31.67 -24.00
C LEU A 377 -1.34 32.76 -23.25
N SER A 378 -1.33 32.72 -21.94
CA SER A 378 -2.16 33.54 -21.04
C SER A 378 -1.33 33.96 -19.80
N PRO A 379 -0.30 34.84 -20.03
CA PRO A 379 0.67 35.18 -18.98
C PRO A 379 0.06 35.98 -17.85
N MET A 380 0.48 35.71 -16.63
CA MET A 380 0.05 36.43 -15.41
C MET A 380 1.10 37.43 -14.97
N THR A 381 0.62 38.51 -14.32
CA THR A 381 1.44 39.45 -13.56
C THR A 381 0.70 39.95 -12.34
N THR A 382 1.42 40.57 -11.41
CA THR A 382 0.81 41.19 -10.23
C THR A 382 0.82 42.71 -10.39
N ILE A 383 -0.30 43.35 -10.05
CA ILE A 383 -0.39 44.83 -9.98
C ILE A 383 -0.60 45.26 -8.55
N ASP A 384 0.09 46.35 -8.13
CA ASP A 384 -0.15 46.99 -6.86
C ASP A 384 -1.41 47.89 -6.94
N THR A 385 -2.29 47.81 -5.98
CA THR A 385 -3.50 48.64 -5.91
C THR A 385 -3.23 50.12 -5.63
N GLY A 386 -1.97 50.50 -5.38
CA GLY A 386 -1.55 51.89 -5.15
C GLY A 386 -2.27 52.56 -3.99
N ALA A 387 -2.99 53.63 -4.23
CA ALA A 387 -3.83 54.33 -3.23
C ALA A 387 -5.21 53.67 -3.02
N GLY A 388 -5.44 52.53 -3.64
CA GLY A 388 -6.73 51.81 -3.69
C GLY A 388 -7.26 51.77 -5.12
N LEU A 389 -7.66 50.57 -5.57
CA LEU A 389 -8.16 50.34 -6.92
C LEU A 389 -9.66 50.03 -6.89
N THR A 390 -10.47 50.93 -7.53
CA THR A 390 -11.91 50.71 -7.62
C THR A 390 -12.24 49.95 -8.92
N LEU A 391 -12.91 48.81 -8.77
CA LEU A 391 -13.22 47.87 -9.84
C LEU A 391 -14.73 47.60 -9.88
N THR A 392 -15.29 47.47 -11.07
CA THR A 392 -16.65 47.01 -11.29
C THR A 392 -16.60 45.58 -11.79
N VAL A 393 -17.09 44.64 -10.94
CA VAL A 393 -17.18 43.21 -11.25
C VAL A 393 -18.57 42.98 -11.90
N PRO A 394 -18.64 42.27 -13.05
CA PRO A 394 -19.89 42.02 -13.75
C PRO A 394 -20.88 41.17 -12.94
N GLU A 395 -22.17 41.28 -13.31
CA GLU A 395 -23.21 40.35 -12.92
C GLU A 395 -22.92 38.95 -13.50
N GLY A 396 -23.16 37.89 -12.74
CA GLY A 396 -22.94 36.51 -13.15
C GLY A 396 -21.55 35.94 -12.77
N GLU A 397 -20.62 36.77 -12.26
CA GLU A 397 -19.33 36.29 -11.77
C GLU A 397 -19.44 35.71 -10.36
N ASN A 398 -18.66 34.67 -10.08
CA ASN A 398 -18.62 34.03 -8.76
C ASN A 398 -17.56 34.70 -7.88
N ILE A 399 -17.98 35.16 -6.67
CA ILE A 399 -17.10 35.89 -5.75
C ILE A 399 -15.99 35.00 -5.13
N PHE A 400 -16.18 33.68 -5.11
CA PHE A 400 -15.19 32.76 -4.55
C PHE A 400 -14.04 32.45 -5.51
N ASN A 401 -14.25 32.66 -6.80
CA ASN A 401 -13.28 32.28 -7.82
C ASN A 401 -12.27 33.37 -8.14
N VAL A 402 -12.49 34.61 -7.76
CA VAL A 402 -11.60 35.73 -8.06
C VAL A 402 -10.39 35.79 -7.12
N ASP A 403 -9.36 36.56 -7.51
CA ASP A 403 -8.15 36.82 -6.70
C ASP A 403 -8.48 37.18 -5.24
N ASP A 404 -7.69 36.71 -4.28
CA ASP A 404 -7.94 36.83 -2.84
C ASP A 404 -8.21 38.25 -2.39
N ALA A 405 -7.43 39.23 -2.87
CA ALA A 405 -7.58 40.61 -2.46
C ALA A 405 -8.91 41.22 -2.94
N LEU A 406 -9.43 40.78 -4.07
CA LEU A 406 -10.75 41.19 -4.58
C LEU A 406 -11.86 40.41 -3.86
N ARG A 407 -11.67 39.11 -3.62
CA ARG A 407 -12.60 38.25 -2.90
C ARG A 407 -12.89 38.76 -1.48
N ASP A 408 -11.84 39.13 -0.72
CA ASP A 408 -11.97 39.66 0.63
C ASP A 408 -12.95 40.84 0.67
N VAL A 409 -12.81 41.76 -0.28
CA VAL A 409 -13.66 42.97 -0.38
C VAL A 409 -15.10 42.62 -0.82
N LEU A 410 -15.27 41.67 -1.72
CA LEU A 410 -16.56 41.20 -2.16
C LEU A 410 -17.30 40.49 -1.03
N LEU A 411 -16.63 39.64 -0.24
CA LEU A 411 -17.18 38.97 0.95
C LEU A 411 -17.57 39.98 2.03
N GLU A 412 -16.77 41.02 2.26
CA GLU A 412 -17.16 42.13 3.15
C GLU A 412 -18.41 42.83 2.65
N GLY A 413 -18.50 43.02 1.33
CA GLY A 413 -19.70 43.58 0.68
C GLY A 413 -20.95 42.70 0.84
N VAL A 414 -20.82 41.39 0.76
CA VAL A 414 -21.91 40.43 1.03
C VAL A 414 -22.34 40.52 2.49
N ASN A 415 -21.40 40.54 3.41
CA ASN A 415 -21.66 40.60 4.86
C ASN A 415 -22.36 41.88 5.29
N ASN A 416 -22.08 43.00 4.63
CA ASN A 416 -22.72 44.30 4.92
C ASN A 416 -23.94 44.58 4.04
N GLY A 417 -24.30 43.68 3.13
CA GLY A 417 -25.46 43.75 2.25
C GLY A 417 -25.33 44.70 1.04
N SER A 418 -24.11 45.17 0.72
CA SER A 418 -23.85 46.00 -0.46
C SER A 418 -23.64 45.18 -1.74
N VAL A 419 -23.32 43.89 -1.60
CA VAL A 419 -23.15 42.91 -2.67
C VAL A 419 -24.22 41.83 -2.54
N ALA A 420 -25.07 41.67 -3.55
CA ALA A 420 -26.06 40.61 -3.58
C ALA A 420 -25.53 39.40 -4.38
N VAL A 421 -25.56 38.23 -3.74
CA VAL A 421 -25.17 36.96 -4.35
C VAL A 421 -26.29 35.92 -4.20
N ASP A 422 -26.28 34.91 -5.06
CA ASP A 422 -27.12 33.72 -4.89
C ASP A 422 -26.52 32.74 -3.87
N GLN A 423 -27.14 31.57 -3.71
CA GLN A 423 -26.70 30.53 -2.79
C GLN A 423 -25.35 29.89 -3.19
N PHE A 424 -24.87 30.13 -4.39
CA PHE A 424 -23.60 29.63 -4.94
C PHE A 424 -22.49 30.69 -4.99
N GLY A 425 -22.75 31.91 -4.47
CA GLY A 425 -21.81 33.01 -4.49
C GLY A 425 -21.78 33.81 -5.78
N THR A 426 -22.72 33.60 -6.72
CA THR A 426 -22.78 34.35 -7.99
C THR A 426 -23.40 35.72 -7.78
N ILE A 427 -22.75 36.77 -8.29
CA ILE A 427 -23.24 38.15 -8.20
C ILE A 427 -24.57 38.29 -8.95
N THR A 428 -25.62 38.69 -8.25
CA THR A 428 -26.98 38.89 -8.78
C THR A 428 -27.36 40.34 -8.91
N THR A 429 -26.46 41.28 -8.58
CA THR A 429 -26.71 42.72 -8.68
C THR A 429 -26.76 43.15 -10.14
N PRO A 430 -27.89 43.69 -10.65
CA PRO A 430 -28.01 44.13 -12.05
C PRO A 430 -26.96 45.19 -12.41
N GLY A 431 -26.19 44.93 -13.48
CA GLY A 431 -25.11 45.78 -13.94
C GLY A 431 -23.78 45.62 -13.18
N GLY A 432 -23.71 44.64 -12.31
CA GLY A 432 -22.49 44.32 -11.55
C GLY A 432 -22.33 45.10 -10.25
N VAL A 433 -21.22 44.87 -9.57
CA VAL A 433 -20.89 45.48 -8.27
C VAL A 433 -19.61 46.26 -8.35
N THR A 434 -19.63 47.52 -7.88
CA THR A 434 -18.42 48.35 -7.76
C THR A 434 -17.83 48.25 -6.36
N VAL A 435 -16.60 47.78 -6.26
CA VAL A 435 -15.84 47.62 -5.00
C VAL A 435 -14.50 48.29 -5.11
N THR A 436 -13.91 48.66 -3.95
CA THR A 436 -12.59 49.27 -3.91
C THR A 436 -11.64 48.33 -3.14
N VAL A 437 -10.65 47.79 -3.84
CA VAL A 437 -9.57 47.03 -3.20
C VAL A 437 -8.66 48.02 -2.47
N PRO A 438 -8.36 47.79 -1.16
CA PRO A 438 -7.60 48.73 -0.35
C PRO A 438 -6.18 48.95 -0.88
N ALA A 439 -5.59 50.09 -0.48
CA ALA A 439 -4.20 50.39 -0.77
C ALA A 439 -3.21 49.36 -0.22
N GLY A 440 -2.15 49.08 -0.94
CA GLY A 440 -1.07 48.18 -0.54
C GLY A 440 -1.42 46.69 -0.64
N LYS A 441 -2.49 46.35 -1.35
CA LYS A 441 -2.80 44.98 -1.77
C LYS A 441 -2.28 44.75 -3.19
N THR A 442 -2.05 43.50 -3.54
CA THR A 442 -1.66 43.07 -4.88
C THR A 442 -2.79 42.27 -5.50
N LEU A 443 -3.02 42.44 -6.79
CA LEU A 443 -3.97 41.64 -7.58
C LEU A 443 -3.20 40.89 -8.67
N THR A 444 -3.52 39.63 -8.86
CA THR A 444 -3.03 38.82 -9.97
C THR A 444 -3.89 39.06 -11.20
N VAL A 445 -3.28 39.49 -12.30
CA VAL A 445 -3.99 39.86 -13.53
C VAL A 445 -3.27 39.31 -14.77
N LEU A 446 -4.00 39.25 -15.89
CA LEU A 446 -3.38 39.00 -17.20
C LEU A 446 -2.31 40.08 -17.53
N ASP A 447 -1.12 39.67 -17.92
CA ASP A 447 -0.05 40.56 -18.35
C ASP A 447 -0.32 41.06 -19.78
N MET A 448 -0.98 42.21 -19.89
CA MET A 448 -1.35 42.81 -21.18
C MET A 448 -0.15 43.26 -22.05
N ASP A 449 1.06 43.32 -21.48
CA ASP A 449 2.28 43.66 -22.21
C ASP A 449 2.94 42.43 -22.85
N LYS A 450 2.69 41.24 -22.30
CA LYS A 450 3.25 39.97 -22.80
C LYS A 450 2.21 39.06 -23.44
N THR A 451 0.92 39.37 -23.27
CA THR A 451 -0.14 38.53 -23.80
C THR A 451 -0.21 38.58 -25.31
N SER A 452 -0.54 37.43 -25.89
CA SER A 452 -0.90 37.33 -27.32
C SER A 452 -2.44 37.33 -27.46
N TYR A 453 -2.90 37.62 -28.65
CA TYR A 453 -4.31 37.81 -28.98
C TYR A 453 -4.79 36.74 -29.96
N GLY A 454 -6.08 36.40 -29.87
CA GLY A 454 -6.74 35.57 -30.85
C GLY A 454 -6.85 36.25 -32.23
N THR A 455 -7.18 35.47 -33.25
CA THR A 455 -7.48 35.97 -34.60
C THR A 455 -9.00 36.12 -34.81
N ASP A 456 -9.79 35.98 -33.75
CA ASP A 456 -11.22 36.25 -33.72
C ASP A 456 -11.56 37.73 -33.91
N GLU A 457 -12.83 38.06 -34.21
CA GLU A 457 -13.25 39.43 -34.53
C GLU A 457 -12.99 40.43 -33.39
N ASN A 458 -12.92 39.94 -32.14
CA ASN A 458 -12.73 40.75 -30.94
C ASN A 458 -11.26 40.81 -30.50
N ALA A 459 -10.36 40.11 -31.19
CA ALA A 459 -8.95 39.93 -30.80
C ALA A 459 -8.83 39.58 -29.31
N THR A 460 -9.47 38.49 -28.89
CA THR A 460 -9.56 38.07 -27.48
C THR A 460 -8.16 37.81 -26.90
N PRO A 461 -7.79 38.50 -25.81
CA PRO A 461 -6.44 38.37 -25.25
C PRO A 461 -6.34 37.13 -24.37
N GLY A 462 -5.20 36.45 -24.42
CA GLY A 462 -4.77 35.49 -23.42
C GLY A 462 -5.72 34.33 -23.18
N THR A 463 -6.29 33.72 -24.23
CA THR A 463 -7.13 32.53 -24.08
C THR A 463 -6.25 31.32 -23.77
N GLU A 464 -6.51 30.63 -22.66
CA GLU A 464 -5.81 29.40 -22.29
C GLU A 464 -6.22 28.21 -23.15
N LEU A 465 -5.29 27.29 -23.39
CA LEU A 465 -5.56 26.07 -24.15
C LEU A 465 -6.23 24.99 -23.29
N PHE A 466 -5.85 24.89 -22.03
CA PHE A 466 -6.40 23.94 -21.07
C PHE A 466 -7.20 24.68 -20.00
N VAL A 467 -8.36 24.19 -19.67
CA VAL A 467 -9.24 24.75 -18.64
C VAL A 467 -9.50 23.72 -17.56
N ARG A 468 -9.92 24.20 -16.39
CA ARG A 468 -10.40 23.36 -15.29
C ARG A 468 -11.89 23.09 -15.46
N ASP A 469 -12.36 21.90 -15.16
CA ASP A 469 -13.79 21.54 -15.34
C ASP A 469 -14.72 22.44 -14.51
N ASN A 470 -14.31 22.76 -13.29
CA ASN A 470 -15.07 23.63 -12.37
C ASN A 470 -14.82 25.13 -12.60
N GLN A 471 -13.79 25.55 -13.35
CA GLN A 471 -13.46 26.95 -13.65
C GLN A 471 -13.02 27.12 -15.10
N LYS A 472 -14.00 27.42 -15.98
CA LYS A 472 -13.78 27.48 -17.43
C LYS A 472 -13.12 28.78 -17.92
N ASN A 473 -13.09 29.84 -17.08
CA ASN A 473 -12.45 31.11 -17.41
C ASN A 473 -11.27 31.36 -16.48
N ARG A 474 -10.07 31.50 -17.05
CA ARG A 474 -8.86 31.83 -16.27
C ARG A 474 -8.93 33.22 -15.64
N TYR A 475 -9.67 34.14 -16.24
CA TYR A 475 -9.79 35.52 -15.79
C TYR A 475 -11.22 36.03 -15.81
N THR A 476 -11.57 36.83 -14.82
CA THR A 476 -12.75 37.67 -14.83
C THR A 476 -12.41 39.05 -15.35
N LYS A 477 -13.09 39.50 -16.41
CA LYS A 477 -12.97 40.83 -16.95
C LYS A 477 -13.67 41.84 -16.09
N VAL A 478 -12.95 42.80 -15.52
CA VAL A 478 -13.48 43.87 -14.67
C VAL A 478 -13.12 45.24 -15.23
N THR A 479 -13.90 46.25 -14.93
CA THR A 479 -13.63 47.62 -15.40
C THR A 479 -13.19 48.49 -14.22
N GLY A 480 -12.03 49.13 -14.34
CA GLY A 480 -11.57 50.11 -13.38
C GLY A 480 -12.32 51.43 -13.43
N ALA A 481 -12.32 52.16 -12.32
CA ALA A 481 -12.88 53.53 -12.31
C ALA A 481 -12.12 54.50 -13.23
N ASP A 482 -10.92 54.14 -13.67
CA ASP A 482 -10.12 54.82 -14.65
C ASP A 482 -10.53 54.53 -16.12
N GLY A 483 -11.54 53.66 -16.29
CA GLY A 483 -12.03 53.20 -17.58
C GLY A 483 -11.17 52.14 -18.24
N LYS A 484 -10.14 51.61 -17.56
CA LYS A 484 -9.31 50.52 -18.08
C LYS A 484 -9.97 49.18 -17.77
N GLU A 485 -9.76 48.23 -18.64
CA GLU A 485 -10.14 46.85 -18.46
C GLU A 485 -9.00 46.09 -17.78
N TYR A 486 -9.34 45.30 -16.74
CA TYR A 486 -8.46 44.40 -16.05
C TYR A 486 -9.02 42.99 -16.16
N TYR A 487 -8.14 42.03 -16.37
CA TYR A 487 -8.48 40.59 -16.39
C TYR A 487 -7.91 39.98 -15.14
N ILE A 488 -8.78 39.90 -14.09
CA ILE A 488 -8.38 39.40 -12.76
C ILE A 488 -8.32 37.87 -12.82
N TYR A 489 -7.23 37.29 -12.30
CA TYR A 489 -7.03 35.85 -12.27
C TYR A 489 -8.08 35.16 -11.38
N ASN A 490 -8.67 34.10 -11.92
CA ASN A 490 -9.67 33.30 -11.22
C ASN A 490 -8.98 32.12 -10.53
N ARG A 491 -8.94 32.16 -9.21
CA ARG A 491 -8.58 31.02 -8.37
C ARG A 491 -9.75 30.08 -8.20
N ASN A 492 -9.46 28.82 -7.90
CA ASN A 492 -10.48 27.84 -7.63
C ASN A 492 -10.35 27.35 -6.18
N ASP A 493 -10.79 28.18 -5.24
CA ASP A 493 -10.71 27.94 -3.78
C ASP A 493 -12.05 27.55 -3.16
N GLU A 494 -13.09 27.27 -3.94
CA GLU A 494 -14.46 27.15 -3.44
C GLU A 494 -14.61 26.14 -2.29
N PHE A 495 -13.69 25.19 -2.19
CA PHE A 495 -13.71 24.13 -1.15
C PHE A 495 -12.36 23.85 -0.50
N GLY A 496 -11.37 24.74 -0.61
CA GLY A 496 -10.04 24.52 -0.09
C GLY A 496 -9.22 23.52 -0.89
N ASP A 497 -9.62 23.18 -2.08
CA ASP A 497 -8.89 22.32 -3.00
C ASP A 497 -7.91 23.16 -3.82
N GLU A 498 -6.63 23.05 -3.51
CA GLU A 498 -5.56 23.81 -4.17
C GLU A 498 -5.16 23.25 -5.54
N ALA A 499 -5.67 22.08 -5.92
CA ALA A 499 -5.33 21.40 -7.16
C ALA A 499 -6.04 21.97 -8.39
N TYR A 500 -5.58 23.11 -8.89
CA TYR A 500 -6.23 23.83 -10.02
C TYR A 500 -6.18 23.09 -11.35
N TYR A 501 -5.06 22.48 -11.70
CA TYR A 501 -4.85 21.73 -12.93
C TYR A 501 -4.37 20.31 -12.60
N SER A 502 -5.22 19.53 -11.92
CA SER A 502 -4.99 18.13 -11.63
C SER A 502 -5.74 17.21 -12.60
N LEU A 503 -5.25 15.99 -12.76
CA LEU A 503 -5.91 14.96 -13.57
C LEU A 503 -7.33 14.67 -13.07
N GLY A 504 -8.25 14.49 -14.00
CA GLY A 504 -9.68 14.39 -13.71
C GLY A 504 -10.42 15.73 -13.71
N ASN A 505 -9.71 16.86 -13.63
CA ASN A 505 -10.25 18.22 -13.64
C ASN A 505 -9.77 19.07 -14.83
N ILE A 506 -8.96 18.52 -15.72
CA ILE A 506 -8.38 19.24 -16.87
C ILE A 506 -9.10 18.85 -18.15
N GLU A 507 -9.52 19.88 -18.91
CA GLU A 507 -10.09 19.74 -20.25
C GLU A 507 -9.39 20.67 -21.25
N VAL A 508 -9.50 20.38 -22.54
CA VAL A 508 -9.15 21.35 -23.58
C VAL A 508 -10.28 22.37 -23.69
N ASN A 509 -9.91 23.65 -23.77
CA ASN A 509 -10.86 24.75 -23.78
C ASN A 509 -11.88 24.63 -24.93
N GLN A 510 -13.15 24.50 -24.57
CA GLN A 510 -14.25 24.33 -25.53
C GLN A 510 -14.37 25.49 -26.51
N VAL A 511 -14.06 26.73 -26.07
CA VAL A 511 -14.06 27.92 -26.94
C VAL A 511 -13.07 27.77 -28.08
N ILE A 512 -11.87 27.21 -27.79
CA ILE A 512 -10.85 26.95 -28.82
C ILE A 512 -11.24 25.75 -29.70
N LEU A 513 -11.87 24.71 -29.12
CA LEU A 513 -12.36 23.55 -29.88
C LEU A 513 -13.43 23.95 -30.90
N ASP A 514 -14.32 24.86 -30.52
CA ASP A 514 -15.39 25.35 -31.39
C ASP A 514 -14.85 26.29 -32.48
N ASN A 515 -13.82 27.08 -32.16
CA ASN A 515 -13.19 27.99 -33.12
C ASN A 515 -11.71 28.23 -32.79
N TYR A 516 -10.81 27.64 -33.59
CA TYR A 516 -9.35 27.77 -33.47
C TYR A 516 -8.84 29.22 -33.59
N ALA A 517 -9.68 30.18 -33.99
CA ALA A 517 -9.33 31.61 -34.05
C ALA A 517 -9.09 32.20 -32.64
N TYR A 518 -9.64 31.61 -31.58
CA TYR A 518 -9.41 32.04 -30.20
C TYR A 518 -8.03 31.68 -29.66
N LEU A 519 -7.28 30.81 -30.35
CA LEU A 519 -5.90 30.51 -29.94
C LEU A 519 -5.01 31.78 -30.09
N PRO A 520 -4.40 32.30 -29.01
CA PRO A 520 -3.71 33.59 -29.01
C PRO A 520 -2.34 33.48 -29.68
N LEU A 521 -2.27 33.81 -30.95
CA LEU A 521 -1.06 33.69 -31.79
C LEU A 521 -0.69 35.01 -32.51
N LYS A 522 -1.36 36.12 -32.17
CA LYS A 522 -1.07 37.45 -32.67
C LYS A 522 -0.53 38.37 -31.58
N ASP A 523 0.31 39.34 -31.98
CA ASP A 523 0.68 40.44 -31.11
C ASP A 523 -0.41 41.53 -31.04
N LYS A 524 -0.20 42.57 -30.24
CA LYS A 524 -1.11 43.69 -30.07
C LYS A 524 -1.36 44.50 -31.35
N GLU A 525 -0.44 44.43 -32.31
CA GLU A 525 -0.52 45.11 -33.61
C GLU A 525 -1.13 44.21 -34.69
N GLU A 526 -1.77 43.12 -34.32
CA GLU A 526 -2.37 42.11 -35.20
C GLU A 526 -1.37 41.35 -36.10
N ASN A 527 -0.07 41.48 -35.85
CA ASN A 527 0.92 40.66 -36.54
C ASN A 527 1.03 39.29 -35.88
N VAL A 528 1.59 38.34 -36.63
CA VAL A 528 1.87 37.00 -36.09
C VAL A 528 2.96 37.08 -35.02
N ASP A 529 2.67 36.54 -33.82
CA ASP A 529 3.63 36.50 -32.73
C ASP A 529 4.59 35.30 -32.86
N LEU A 530 5.65 35.46 -33.66
CA LEU A 530 6.70 34.44 -33.80
C LEU A 530 7.46 34.19 -32.50
N LYS A 531 7.52 35.20 -31.60
CA LYS A 531 8.20 35.05 -30.30
C LYS A 531 7.45 34.13 -29.34
N LEU A 532 6.13 34.02 -29.49
CA LEU A 532 5.34 33.08 -28.70
C LEU A 532 5.79 31.64 -28.96
N GLY A 533 5.93 31.25 -30.22
CA GLY A 533 6.43 29.94 -30.60
C GLY A 533 7.81 29.64 -30.04
N GLU A 534 8.72 30.62 -30.12
CA GLU A 534 10.07 30.48 -29.52
C GLU A 534 10.01 30.33 -28.00
N ARG A 535 9.11 31.05 -27.32
CA ARG A 535 8.90 30.94 -25.87
C ARG A 535 8.37 29.54 -25.48
N LEU A 536 7.39 29.02 -26.23
CA LEU A 536 6.84 27.69 -26.00
C LEU A 536 7.90 26.58 -26.12
N LEU A 537 8.67 26.61 -27.22
CA LEU A 537 9.71 25.60 -27.44
C LEU A 537 10.83 25.69 -26.41
N LYS A 538 11.27 26.91 -26.07
CA LYS A 538 12.30 27.12 -25.07
C LYS A 538 11.87 26.65 -23.69
N ALA A 539 10.63 26.96 -23.27
CA ALA A 539 10.12 26.57 -21.98
C ALA A 539 9.95 25.06 -21.87
N TRP A 540 9.63 24.38 -22.97
CA TRP A 540 9.52 22.92 -22.98
C TRP A 540 10.85 22.22 -22.72
N ASP A 541 11.95 22.76 -23.30
CA ASP A 541 13.30 22.21 -23.12
C ASP A 541 13.97 22.70 -21.81
N GLU A 542 13.32 23.61 -21.08
CA GLU A 542 13.85 24.16 -19.85
C GLU A 542 13.57 23.22 -18.67
N ALA A 543 14.60 22.93 -17.89
CA ALA A 543 14.49 22.08 -16.71
C ALA A 543 13.78 22.84 -15.59
N THR A 544 12.48 22.63 -15.42
CA THR A 544 11.63 23.44 -14.54
C THR A 544 11.32 22.78 -13.20
N GLY A 545 11.45 21.45 -13.06
CA GLY A 545 11.00 20.83 -11.83
C GLY A 545 11.68 19.54 -11.40
N CYS A 546 11.64 19.31 -10.10
CA CYS A 546 12.08 18.09 -9.45
C CYS A 546 10.94 17.06 -9.47
N ILE A 547 11.26 15.76 -9.45
CA ILE A 547 10.26 14.67 -9.41
C ILE A 547 9.69 14.50 -8.02
N ASP A 548 10.57 14.45 -7.02
CA ASP A 548 10.24 14.25 -5.62
C ASP A 548 11.31 14.90 -4.73
N PRO A 549 11.10 14.99 -3.42
CA PRO A 549 12.08 15.59 -2.50
C PRO A 549 13.43 14.87 -2.45
N ASN A 550 13.50 13.63 -2.86
CA ASN A 550 14.73 12.82 -2.85
C ASN A 550 15.55 13.04 -4.14
N ASN A 551 14.89 13.48 -5.21
CA ASN A 551 15.50 13.76 -6.51
C ASN A 551 15.34 15.24 -6.87
N THR A 552 16.18 16.09 -6.27
CA THR A 552 16.11 17.55 -6.39
C THR A 552 16.77 18.10 -7.68
N THR A 553 17.17 17.24 -8.60
CA THR A 553 17.66 17.66 -9.91
C THR A 553 16.47 18.03 -10.79
N LYS A 554 16.44 19.29 -11.21
CA LYS A 554 15.44 19.76 -12.17
C LYS A 554 15.56 19.03 -13.50
N LYS A 555 14.42 18.72 -14.09
CA LYS A 555 14.29 18.00 -15.36
C LYS A 555 13.37 18.75 -16.31
N ASP A 556 13.62 18.61 -17.61
CA ASP A 556 12.65 18.96 -18.64
C ASP A 556 11.52 17.92 -18.67
N ILE A 557 10.51 18.14 -19.49
CA ILE A 557 9.30 17.29 -19.55
C ILE A 557 9.63 15.86 -19.98
N ASN A 558 10.50 15.66 -20.96
CA ASN A 558 10.88 14.33 -21.46
C ASN A 558 11.73 13.56 -20.46
N ASP A 559 12.72 14.23 -19.87
CA ASP A 559 13.58 13.68 -18.84
C ASP A 559 12.80 13.38 -17.56
N TYR A 560 11.76 14.17 -17.25
CA TYR A 560 10.89 13.94 -16.12
C TYR A 560 10.10 12.63 -16.29
N TYR A 561 9.43 12.45 -17.44
CA TYR A 561 8.67 11.24 -17.73
C TYR A 561 9.56 9.99 -17.69
N SER A 562 10.70 10.05 -18.36
CA SER A 562 11.67 8.94 -18.39
C SER A 562 12.17 8.58 -16.98
N ALA A 563 12.40 9.59 -16.14
CA ALA A 563 12.85 9.37 -14.78
C ALA A 563 11.73 8.86 -13.87
N MET A 564 10.48 9.30 -14.05
CA MET A 564 9.30 8.78 -13.35
C MET A 564 9.12 7.27 -13.59
N VAL A 565 9.11 6.86 -14.88
CA VAL A 565 9.03 5.44 -15.25
C VAL A 565 10.21 4.66 -14.69
N GLY A 566 11.42 5.26 -14.76
CA GLY A 566 12.63 4.66 -14.18
C GLY A 566 12.56 4.45 -12.66
N ILE A 567 11.95 5.37 -11.90
CA ILE A 567 11.75 5.24 -10.45
C ILE A 567 10.78 4.09 -10.16
N ILE A 568 9.64 4.05 -10.84
CA ILE A 568 8.62 2.99 -10.67
C ILE A 568 9.22 1.62 -11.00
N GLY A 569 9.96 1.52 -12.12
CA GLY A 569 10.63 0.29 -12.53
C GLY A 569 11.72 -0.17 -11.56
N ASN A 570 12.50 0.76 -11.02
CA ASN A 570 13.54 0.44 -10.05
C ASN A 570 12.97 0.00 -8.70
N ASP A 571 11.89 0.63 -8.25
CA ASP A 571 11.18 0.22 -7.03
C ASP A 571 10.62 -1.20 -7.19
N GLY A 572 9.98 -1.51 -8.32
CA GLY A 572 9.50 -2.86 -8.65
C GLY A 572 10.62 -3.89 -8.70
N TYR A 573 11.74 -3.57 -9.36
CA TYR A 573 12.90 -4.44 -9.40
C TYR A 573 13.46 -4.73 -7.99
N MET A 574 13.54 -3.72 -7.14
CA MET A 574 14.00 -3.87 -5.75
C MET A 574 13.07 -4.78 -4.95
N TYR A 575 11.75 -4.57 -5.03
CA TYR A 575 10.77 -5.41 -4.33
C TYR A 575 10.83 -6.86 -4.80
N ASN A 576 10.93 -7.09 -6.11
CA ASN A 576 11.07 -8.43 -6.69
C ASN A 576 12.35 -9.12 -6.21
N ALA A 577 13.49 -8.42 -6.24
CA ALA A 577 14.76 -8.98 -5.81
C ALA A 577 14.73 -9.41 -4.34
N ILE A 578 14.09 -8.62 -3.46
CA ILE A 578 13.93 -8.97 -2.06
C ILE A 578 12.97 -10.16 -1.92
N ALA A 579 11.80 -10.13 -2.57
CA ALA A 579 10.82 -11.21 -2.53
C ALA A 579 11.41 -12.54 -3.00
N GLN A 580 12.21 -12.53 -4.07
CA GLN A 580 12.88 -13.73 -4.59
C GLN A 580 13.93 -14.24 -3.61
N SER A 581 14.75 -13.36 -3.04
CA SER A 581 15.74 -13.75 -2.00
C SER A 581 15.06 -14.36 -0.78
N GLN A 582 13.90 -13.85 -0.37
CA GLN A 582 13.12 -14.42 0.72
C GLN A 582 12.52 -15.78 0.33
N SER A 583 12.06 -15.94 -0.89
CA SER A 583 11.56 -17.23 -1.41
C SER A 583 12.63 -18.32 -1.35
N ASP A 584 13.87 -18.00 -1.73
CA ASP A 584 15.00 -18.93 -1.66
C ASP A 584 15.34 -19.30 -0.20
N LEU A 585 15.27 -18.32 0.70
CA LEU A 585 15.49 -18.55 2.13
C LEU A 585 14.38 -19.44 2.73
N ILE A 586 13.12 -19.18 2.41
CA ILE A 586 11.96 -19.99 2.85
C ILE A 586 12.13 -21.42 2.35
N SER A 587 12.50 -21.63 1.09
CA SER A 587 12.75 -22.97 0.54
C SER A 587 13.83 -23.71 1.34
N SER A 588 14.91 -23.01 1.70
CA SER A 588 15.99 -23.61 2.53
C SER A 588 15.52 -23.92 3.96
N ILE A 589 14.64 -23.10 4.55
CA ILE A 589 14.07 -23.35 5.87
C ILE A 589 13.11 -24.55 5.80
N ASP A 590 12.30 -24.62 4.75
CA ASP A 590 11.34 -25.70 4.55
C ASP A 590 12.02 -27.06 4.33
N GLU A 591 13.08 -27.11 3.53
CA GLU A 591 13.92 -28.30 3.41
C GLU A 591 14.47 -28.78 4.77
N LYS A 592 14.84 -27.86 5.67
CA LYS A 592 15.28 -28.18 7.02
C LYS A 592 14.13 -28.65 7.91
N ARG A 593 12.93 -28.06 7.75
CA ARG A 593 11.70 -28.51 8.41
C ARG A 593 11.38 -29.94 7.98
N GLU A 594 11.31 -30.19 6.68
CA GLU A 594 11.05 -31.53 6.15
C GLU A 594 12.08 -32.56 6.60
N SER A 595 13.35 -32.20 6.63
CA SER A 595 14.40 -33.11 7.12
C SER A 595 14.21 -33.54 8.57
N LYS A 596 13.53 -32.73 9.42
CA LYS A 596 13.26 -33.05 10.83
C LYS A 596 11.85 -33.58 11.07
N GLN A 597 10.88 -33.00 10.41
CA GLN A 597 9.44 -33.20 10.64
C GLN A 597 8.83 -34.16 9.62
N GLY A 598 9.45 -34.29 8.46
CA GLY A 598 8.92 -35.06 7.34
C GLY A 598 8.96 -36.59 7.59
N VAL A 599 8.08 -37.28 6.88
CA VAL A 599 8.00 -38.74 6.90
C VAL A 599 8.73 -39.29 5.70
N THR A 600 9.76 -40.15 5.93
CA THR A 600 10.44 -40.88 4.84
C THR A 600 9.95 -42.32 4.78
N SER A 601 9.47 -42.77 3.60
CA SER A 601 8.97 -44.13 3.41
C SER A 601 9.97 -45.20 3.84
N GLU A 602 11.27 -45.00 3.56
CA GLU A 602 12.32 -45.98 3.85
C GLU A 602 12.55 -46.15 5.35
N GLU A 603 12.54 -45.05 6.11
CA GLU A 603 12.68 -45.11 7.56
C GLU A 603 11.45 -45.74 8.22
N GLU A 604 10.24 -45.32 7.82
CA GLU A 604 9.03 -45.88 8.40
C GLU A 604 8.84 -47.36 8.07
N LEU A 605 9.15 -47.81 6.85
CA LEU A 605 9.15 -49.24 6.51
C LEU A 605 10.18 -50.03 7.34
N THR A 606 11.36 -49.44 7.55
CA THR A 606 12.38 -50.05 8.42
C THR A 606 11.90 -50.15 9.87
N ASN A 607 11.30 -49.11 10.40
CA ASN A 607 10.68 -49.07 11.72
C ASN A 607 9.52 -50.08 11.85
N LEU A 608 8.67 -50.19 10.83
CA LEU A 608 7.57 -51.14 10.76
C LEU A 608 8.07 -52.59 10.90
N ILE A 609 9.11 -52.95 10.09
CA ILE A 609 9.72 -54.30 10.16
C ILE A 609 10.34 -54.56 11.53
N LYS A 610 11.04 -53.60 12.10
CA LYS A 610 11.64 -53.69 13.44
C LYS A 610 10.58 -53.93 14.51
N PHE A 611 9.49 -53.14 14.51
CA PHE A 611 8.40 -53.27 15.48
C PHE A 611 7.58 -54.56 15.31
N GLN A 612 7.38 -54.99 14.04
CA GLN A 612 6.73 -56.30 13.77
C GLN A 612 7.57 -57.47 14.29
N ASN A 613 8.89 -57.44 14.10
CA ASN A 613 9.78 -58.46 14.61
C ASN A 613 9.77 -58.49 16.14
N ALA A 614 9.77 -57.34 16.80
CA ALA A 614 9.72 -57.22 18.26
C ALA A 614 8.33 -57.67 18.81
N TYR A 615 7.25 -57.38 18.10
CA TYR A 615 5.89 -57.86 18.40
C TYR A 615 5.84 -59.40 18.36
N ASN A 616 6.36 -60.01 17.27
CA ASN A 616 6.42 -61.46 17.10
C ASN A 616 7.30 -62.12 18.19
N ALA A 617 8.43 -61.51 18.57
CA ALA A 617 9.27 -61.99 19.63
C ALA A 617 8.54 -61.97 21.00
N SER A 618 7.83 -60.87 21.30
CA SER A 618 7.04 -60.74 22.53
C SER A 618 5.89 -61.75 22.58
N SER A 619 5.19 -61.98 21.44
CA SER A 619 4.15 -62.98 21.31
C SER A 619 4.66 -64.41 21.58
N ARG A 620 5.81 -64.80 20.97
CA ARG A 620 6.46 -66.10 21.22
C ARG A 620 6.89 -66.27 22.67
N TYR A 621 7.40 -65.20 23.29
CA TYR A 621 7.76 -65.17 24.70
C TYR A 621 6.54 -65.46 25.60
N ILE A 622 5.39 -64.85 25.34
CA ILE A 622 4.12 -65.09 26.06
C ILE A 622 3.68 -66.53 25.89
N THR A 623 3.73 -67.07 24.64
CA THR A 623 3.38 -68.50 24.40
C THR A 623 4.25 -69.43 25.20
N THR A 624 5.58 -69.20 25.22
CA THR A 624 6.52 -70.00 25.99
C THR A 624 6.23 -69.96 27.50
N ILE A 625 5.88 -68.78 28.04
CA ILE A 625 5.49 -68.63 29.45
C ILE A 625 4.16 -69.34 29.73
N SER A 626 3.16 -69.24 28.82
CA SER A 626 1.91 -69.94 28.91
C SER A 626 2.10 -71.46 28.96
N ASP A 627 2.94 -72.00 28.08
CA ASP A 627 3.29 -73.44 28.07
C ASP A 627 3.96 -73.88 29.39
N MET A 628 4.83 -73.02 29.95
CA MET A 628 5.42 -73.27 31.28
C MET A 628 4.40 -73.28 32.41
N ILE A 629 3.41 -72.37 32.38
CA ILE A 629 2.33 -72.27 33.33
C ILE A 629 1.45 -73.52 33.20
N ASP A 630 1.06 -73.93 32.00
CA ASP A 630 0.28 -75.10 31.70
C ASP A 630 1.01 -76.38 32.20
N THR A 631 2.30 -76.48 31.99
CA THR A 631 3.10 -77.59 32.49
C THR A 631 3.11 -77.60 34.01
N LEU A 632 3.18 -76.50 34.71
CA LEU A 632 3.13 -76.38 36.13
C LEU A 632 1.74 -76.83 36.69
N ILE A 633 0.66 -76.38 36.10
CA ILE A 633 -0.70 -76.66 36.55
C ILE A 633 -1.06 -78.11 36.28
N ASN A 634 -0.77 -78.65 35.10
CA ASN A 634 -1.24 -79.98 34.68
C ASN A 634 -0.30 -81.12 35.06
N ARG A 635 1.02 -80.83 35.28
CA ARG A 635 2.02 -81.88 35.60
C ARG A 635 2.51 -81.88 37.06
N VAL A 636 2.50 -80.73 37.75
CA VAL A 636 2.96 -80.59 39.13
C VAL A 636 1.80 -80.51 40.12
N GLY A 637 0.58 -80.14 39.66
CA GLY A 637 -0.63 -80.07 40.49
C GLY A 637 -1.37 -81.46 40.72
N ASN A 638 -0.92 -82.56 40.08
CA ASN A 638 -1.50 -83.89 40.19
C ASN A 638 -0.60 -84.80 41.07
N TRP A 639 -0.32 -84.37 42.33
CA TRP A 639 0.19 -85.25 43.38
C TRP A 639 -0.80 -85.32 44.53
#